data_cae6660d77969b3df0c4c7b2e10bdcdb
#
_entry.id   cae6660d77969b3df0c4c7b2e10bdcdb
#
_cell.length_a   1.000
_cell.length_b   1.000
_cell.length_c   1.000
_cell.angle_alpha   90.00
_cell.angle_beta   90.00
_cell.angle_gamma   90.00
#
_symmetry.space_group_name_H-M   'P 1'
#
loop_
_entity.id
_entity.type
_entity.pdbx_description
1 polymer ?
#
loop_
_entity_poly.entity_id
_entity_poly.type
_entity_poly.pdbx_seq_one_letter_code
_entity_poly.pdbx_strand_id
1 'polypeptide(L)'
;MRSKHLFTIAALFLCMAAGAVPAKPGAFRYTQPDGSVVTLERHGDEFLRWTTLYGTPQVVALDQNGFWRPSQISEERREAASRRRQATLERREGLRRSQARSNVSMTHGSRHIPVFLVEFPDKPFSIEAPADRFSTLLNQPGYSENGGTGSVQDFFVDNSHGAFQPIFDVYGPVMLPHEMAYYGKDVNDWDKQPELALFDACVILADQVDFSIYDADGDGYVDMTLFYYAGYSQAEGAPSDAIWPHQYTMQASSSAEARNTRFNGKKLGNYFCASELKGTSGTNQCGIGATCHEFSHSLGLPDFYDTDYEDHGECSGLYYFSLMDAGCYLNDSRTPPYLNAEERILLGWMAEEELKDLPSGTISLPSIQNNIAYRSYANTDGEYFIYECRDKSGWDAYLPEGMLVYHADKSRSRTVGGYTPYDLWDRWGQTNAINAYGDHPCFYIVPAAAQDDLYYNGSLNRWVFPGTNNVKSYIPKGWDGYTCGVSLSDISYAGGKVSFSATVDNTRTLRGKVINSGRTPLSGVRIMVSEANNPSGVASVQIPLRIARRAREFSTYTNNDGYFEIALEGFEDVSCHVTASLEGYEIFGTDVKLNKRGITNLSITLSHVGQSDFKYYDNLADLYAYGDGKSSSQMAAIRIPADRLPAEGGEVTNVTFAPYWPASAYYLVVDSGEDRILTYKLPDISNNLLRTLMVVDLSEVVNHFPPGKDLYVGYAIQDAQIDDEYFGYPFLVAPGIPNCYISEFNLDSSTWVSKPGNKGYALVLNASIAPAGKDKPVSFAQMGIPAIADPGKGVYSASDAFQLQMQLPEGLAVSSTEWFFDGKEKTGAKSVSLTAGSHTVTAVLHYADGSTETFDLMINVN
;
A
#
# COMPACT_ATOMS: atom_id res chain seq x y z
N MET A 1 -18.34 55.44 -6.41
CA MET A 1 -18.75 54.67 -5.21
C MET A 1 -17.83 53.49 -5.09
N ARG A 2 -17.00 53.44 -4.06
CA ARG A 2 -16.01 52.37 -3.88
C ARG A 2 -16.65 51.23 -3.09
N SER A 3 -16.74 50.07 -3.68
CA SER A 3 -17.12 48.83 -2.98
C SER A 3 -15.92 48.34 -2.17
N LYS A 4 -16.11 48.26 -0.85
CA LYS A 4 -15.14 47.67 0.08
C LYS A 4 -15.37 46.17 0.10
N HIS A 5 -14.44 45.40 -0.42
CA HIS A 5 -14.38 43.96 -0.15
C HIS A 5 -13.90 43.78 1.30
N LEU A 6 -14.81 43.27 2.13
CA LEU A 6 -14.50 42.77 3.46
C LEU A 6 -13.82 41.39 3.29
N PHE A 7 -12.51 41.35 3.51
CA PHE A 7 -11.80 40.09 3.76
C PHE A 7 -12.17 39.64 5.17
N THR A 8 -13.03 38.64 5.27
CA THR A 8 -13.24 37.89 6.50
C THR A 8 -12.05 36.96 6.65
N ILE A 9 -11.09 37.33 7.49
CA ILE A 9 -10.02 36.45 7.96
C ILE A 9 -10.74 35.45 8.88
N ALA A 10 -11.07 34.24 8.35
CA ALA A 10 -11.40 33.12 9.18
C ALA A 10 -10.12 32.75 9.96
N ALA A 11 -10.09 33.08 11.25
CA ALA A 11 -9.10 32.53 12.15
C ALA A 11 -9.30 31.02 12.19
N LEU A 12 -8.48 30.25 11.45
CA LEU A 12 -8.35 28.82 11.65
C LEU A 12 -7.79 28.61 13.06
N PHE A 13 -8.66 28.25 13.98
CA PHE A 13 -8.24 27.62 15.22
C PHE A 13 -7.65 26.26 14.85
N LEU A 14 -6.32 26.19 14.83
CA LEU A 14 -5.58 24.96 14.66
C LEU A 14 -5.69 24.15 15.97
N CYS A 15 -6.61 23.21 16.03
CA CYS A 15 -6.62 22.18 17.05
C CYS A 15 -5.60 21.09 16.70
N MET A 16 -4.97 20.51 17.68
CA MET A 16 -3.77 19.70 17.59
C MET A 16 -4.05 18.31 18.17
N ALA A 17 -3.45 17.29 17.64
CA ALA A 17 -3.83 15.90 17.90
C ALA A 17 -2.68 14.93 18.16
N ALA A 18 -2.94 13.84 18.85
CA ALA A 18 -2.07 12.85 19.47
C ALA A 18 -2.31 11.43 18.92
N GLY A 19 -1.52 10.42 19.28
CA GLY A 19 -1.86 9.00 19.25
C GLY A 19 -2.16 8.55 20.68
N ALA A 20 -3.05 7.60 20.92
CA ALA A 20 -3.43 7.20 22.26
C ALA A 20 -3.98 5.78 22.33
N VAL A 21 -3.92 5.21 23.54
CA VAL A 21 -4.58 3.94 23.81
C VAL A 21 -6.05 3.96 23.39
N PRO A 22 -6.58 2.87 22.81
CA PRO A 22 -8.02 2.73 22.59
C PRO A 22 -8.73 2.72 23.95
N ALA A 23 -10.02 3.03 23.97
CA ALA A 23 -10.81 2.89 25.17
C ALA A 23 -10.71 1.46 25.72
N LYS A 24 -10.57 1.31 27.04
CA LYS A 24 -10.48 0.01 27.68
C LYS A 24 -11.73 -0.83 27.42
N PRO A 25 -11.62 -1.98 26.77
CA PRO A 25 -12.77 -2.85 26.53
C PRO A 25 -13.41 -3.34 27.83
N GLY A 26 -14.74 -3.43 27.84
CA GLY A 26 -15.51 -4.00 28.93
C GLY A 26 -16.25 -3.00 29.80
N ALA A 27 -17.00 -3.55 30.75
CA ALA A 27 -17.93 -2.79 31.56
C ALA A 27 -17.27 -2.01 32.69
N PHE A 28 -17.70 -0.77 32.91
CA PHE A 28 -17.48 -0.02 34.12
C PHE A 28 -18.82 0.39 34.76
N ARG A 29 -18.79 0.65 36.08
CA ARG A 29 -19.99 1.02 36.87
C ARG A 29 -19.95 2.50 37.20
N TYR A 30 -21.08 3.17 37.03
CA TYR A 30 -21.27 4.55 37.45
C TYR A 30 -22.48 4.68 38.36
N THR A 31 -22.27 5.30 39.53
CA THR A 31 -23.38 5.58 40.49
C THR A 31 -23.95 6.96 40.16
N GLN A 32 -25.19 6.99 39.74
CA GLN A 32 -25.92 8.21 39.39
C GLN A 32 -26.28 9.02 40.66
N PRO A 33 -26.59 10.31 40.56
CA PRO A 33 -26.91 11.18 41.69
C PRO A 33 -28.07 10.69 42.60
N ASP A 34 -28.97 9.90 42.03
CA ASP A 34 -30.10 9.29 42.79
C ASP A 34 -29.73 7.99 43.47
N GLY A 35 -28.44 7.56 43.44
CA GLY A 35 -27.93 6.31 43.99
C GLY A 35 -28.14 5.08 43.11
N SER A 36 -28.82 5.20 41.94
CA SER A 36 -28.90 4.10 40.96
C SER A 36 -27.55 3.85 40.30
N VAL A 37 -27.26 2.60 39.94
CA VAL A 37 -26.02 2.20 39.32
C VAL A 37 -26.29 1.80 37.87
N VAL A 38 -25.61 2.41 36.93
CA VAL A 38 -25.61 2.02 35.51
C VAL A 38 -24.30 1.32 35.15
N THR A 39 -24.39 0.33 34.26
CA THR A 39 -23.23 -0.36 33.72
C THR A 39 -23.01 0.14 32.32
N LEU A 40 -21.82 0.62 32.05
CA LEU A 40 -21.43 1.37 30.86
C LEU A 40 -20.23 0.71 30.21
N GLU A 41 -20.02 1.01 28.94
CA GLU A 41 -18.83 0.66 28.18
C GLU A 41 -18.31 1.89 27.47
N ARG A 42 -17.00 2.14 27.53
CA ARG A 42 -16.33 3.23 26.84
C ARG A 42 -15.84 2.73 25.49
N HIS A 43 -15.93 3.57 24.47
CA HIS A 43 -15.47 3.31 23.11
C HIS A 43 -14.66 4.50 22.63
N GLY A 44 -13.82 4.25 21.61
CA GLY A 44 -13.10 5.31 20.90
C GLY A 44 -11.65 5.47 21.34
N ASP A 45 -11.10 6.58 20.98
CA ASP A 45 -9.73 7.01 21.21
C ASP A 45 -9.70 8.51 21.60
N GLU A 46 -8.53 9.12 21.53
CA GLU A 46 -8.38 10.54 21.80
C GLU A 46 -9.07 11.46 20.76
N PHE A 47 -9.40 10.95 19.58
CA PHE A 47 -10.05 11.74 18.51
C PHE A 47 -11.56 11.70 18.57
N LEU A 48 -12.12 10.52 18.84
CA LEU A 48 -13.56 10.31 18.94
C LEU A 48 -13.86 9.31 20.06
N ARG A 49 -14.57 9.73 21.08
CA ARG A 49 -14.94 8.88 22.22
C ARG A 49 -16.41 8.96 22.53
N TRP A 50 -17.00 7.83 22.88
CA TRP A 50 -18.41 7.75 23.28
C TRP A 50 -18.59 6.64 24.34
N THR A 51 -19.79 6.60 24.88
CA THR A 51 -20.15 5.61 25.90
C THR A 51 -21.47 4.97 25.51
N THR A 52 -21.59 3.64 25.71
CA THR A 52 -22.82 2.90 25.54
C THR A 52 -23.30 2.31 26.86
N LEU A 53 -24.58 1.91 26.91
CA LEU A 53 -25.03 0.98 27.93
C LEU A 53 -24.42 -0.40 27.65
N TYR A 54 -23.70 -0.96 28.61
CA TYR A 54 -22.98 -2.22 28.41
C TYR A 54 -23.85 -3.33 27.83
N GLY A 55 -23.34 -3.99 26.81
CA GLY A 55 -24.00 -5.06 26.08
C GLY A 55 -25.14 -4.59 25.16
N THR A 56 -25.21 -3.30 24.87
CA THR A 56 -26.19 -2.73 23.92
C THR A 56 -25.53 -1.68 23.02
N PRO A 57 -26.05 -1.43 21.82
CA PRO A 57 -25.54 -0.36 20.96
C PRO A 57 -26.06 1.05 21.36
N GLN A 58 -26.79 1.17 22.49
CA GLN A 58 -27.37 2.44 22.91
C GLN A 58 -26.32 3.40 23.41
N VAL A 59 -25.98 4.39 22.59
CA VAL A 59 -25.10 5.50 23.00
C VAL A 59 -25.77 6.32 24.08
N VAL A 60 -24.98 6.70 25.08
CA VAL A 60 -25.43 7.53 26.22
C VAL A 60 -24.43 8.67 26.47
N ALA A 61 -24.94 9.79 26.97
CA ALA A 61 -24.14 10.93 27.41
C ALA A 61 -24.55 11.39 28.79
N LEU A 62 -23.58 11.95 29.54
CA LEU A 62 -23.82 12.49 30.87
C LEU A 62 -24.53 13.85 30.76
N ASP A 63 -25.70 14.03 31.38
CA ASP A 63 -26.41 15.30 31.44
C ASP A 63 -25.84 16.24 32.52
N GLN A 64 -26.30 17.49 32.51
CA GLN A 64 -25.84 18.53 33.48
C GLN A 64 -26.14 18.18 34.94
N ASN A 65 -27.01 17.22 35.18
CA ASN A 65 -27.38 16.76 36.53
C ASN A 65 -26.63 15.47 36.95
N GLY A 66 -25.69 15.01 36.11
CA GLY A 66 -24.89 13.81 36.37
C GLY A 66 -25.58 12.49 36.06
N PHE A 67 -26.63 12.49 35.22
CA PHE A 67 -27.30 11.26 34.80
C PHE A 67 -26.91 10.88 33.37
N TRP A 68 -26.62 9.61 33.14
CA TRP A 68 -26.44 9.07 31.79
C TRP A 68 -27.78 8.95 31.07
N ARG A 69 -27.93 9.62 29.95
CA ARG A 69 -29.14 9.67 29.14
C ARG A 69 -28.87 9.18 27.71
N PRO A 70 -29.89 8.58 27.05
CA PRO A 70 -29.78 8.24 25.64
C PRO A 70 -29.30 9.42 24.79
N SER A 71 -28.34 9.15 23.91
CA SER A 71 -27.69 10.12 23.03
C SER A 71 -27.34 9.48 21.70
N GLN A 72 -26.64 10.20 20.85
CA GLN A 72 -26.09 9.71 19.60
C GLN A 72 -24.81 10.50 19.24
N ILE A 73 -23.92 9.89 18.46
CA ILE A 73 -22.78 10.57 17.89
C ILE A 73 -23.27 11.31 16.62
N SER A 74 -23.18 12.63 16.62
CA SER A 74 -23.59 13.40 15.43
C SER A 74 -22.53 13.29 14.33
N GLU A 75 -22.96 13.41 13.08
CA GLU A 75 -22.07 13.44 11.92
C GLU A 75 -21.02 14.57 12.04
N GLU A 76 -21.42 15.72 12.55
CA GLU A 76 -20.53 16.85 12.80
C GLU A 76 -19.37 16.46 13.76
N ARG A 77 -19.64 15.62 14.80
CA ARG A 77 -18.62 15.13 15.71
C ARG A 77 -17.65 14.15 15.00
N ARG A 78 -18.18 13.23 14.18
CA ARG A 78 -17.39 12.29 13.38
C ARG A 78 -16.47 13.02 12.41
N GLU A 79 -17.02 13.96 11.62
CA GLU A 79 -16.24 14.79 10.71
C GLU A 79 -15.19 15.65 11.43
N ALA A 80 -15.51 16.18 12.61
CA ALA A 80 -14.56 16.97 13.40
C ALA A 80 -13.41 16.09 13.92
N ALA A 81 -13.69 14.86 14.33
CA ALA A 81 -12.69 13.89 14.74
C ALA A 81 -11.78 13.50 13.56
N SER A 82 -12.35 13.17 12.41
CA SER A 82 -11.61 12.85 11.19
C SER A 82 -10.69 13.98 10.75
N ARG A 83 -11.20 15.23 10.69
CA ARG A 83 -10.36 16.42 10.38
C ARG A 83 -9.22 16.62 11.37
N ARG A 84 -9.45 16.38 12.65
CA ARG A 84 -8.41 16.50 13.70
C ARG A 84 -7.35 15.43 13.53
N ARG A 85 -7.76 14.16 13.37
CA ARG A 85 -6.85 13.03 13.11
C ARG A 85 -5.95 13.36 11.93
N GLN A 86 -6.51 13.76 10.79
CA GLN A 86 -5.75 14.13 9.60
C GLN A 86 -4.73 15.24 9.88
N ALA A 87 -5.14 16.33 10.52
CA ALA A 87 -4.25 17.45 10.82
C ALA A 87 -3.08 17.08 11.75
N THR A 88 -3.30 16.13 12.68
CA THR A 88 -2.26 15.61 13.56
C THR A 88 -1.23 14.81 12.82
N LEU A 89 -1.72 13.89 12.05
CA LEU A 89 -0.88 12.94 11.32
C LEU A 89 0.01 13.65 10.31
N GLU A 90 -0.51 14.68 9.62
CA GLU A 90 0.28 15.51 8.70
C GLU A 90 1.45 16.25 9.41
N ARG A 91 1.24 16.72 10.63
CA ARG A 91 2.29 17.37 11.42
C ARG A 91 3.34 16.39 11.91
N ARG A 92 2.90 15.25 12.42
CA ARG A 92 3.76 14.16 12.89
C ARG A 92 4.73 13.73 11.80
N GLU A 93 4.24 13.56 10.57
CA GLU A 93 5.07 13.20 9.43
C GLU A 93 6.07 14.32 9.05
N GLY A 94 5.67 15.57 9.13
CA GLY A 94 6.58 16.70 8.93
C GLY A 94 7.76 16.67 9.90
N LEU A 95 7.51 16.31 11.14
CA LEU A 95 8.52 16.18 12.20
C LEU A 95 9.38 14.93 12.01
N ARG A 96 8.77 13.77 11.72
CA ARG A 96 9.50 12.52 11.43
C ARG A 96 10.49 12.70 10.27
N ARG A 97 10.11 13.41 9.21
CA ARG A 97 11.00 13.71 8.08
C ARG A 97 12.17 14.61 8.48
N SER A 98 12.00 15.49 9.47
CA SER A 98 13.08 16.32 9.99
C SER A 98 14.06 15.50 10.84
N GLN A 99 13.54 14.56 11.64
CA GLN A 99 14.33 13.67 12.50
C GLN A 99 15.05 12.55 11.71
N ALA A 100 14.52 12.12 10.58
CA ALA A 100 15.16 11.09 9.71
C ALA A 100 16.54 11.50 9.15
N ARG A 101 17.02 12.69 9.47
CA ARG A 101 18.36 13.16 9.13
C ARG A 101 19.42 12.84 10.21
N SER A 102 18.97 12.37 11.38
CA SER A 102 19.87 11.93 12.46
C SER A 102 20.38 10.50 12.18
N ASN A 103 21.68 10.27 12.45
CA ASN A 103 22.28 8.93 12.39
C ASN A 103 22.11 8.16 13.71
N VAL A 104 21.35 8.67 14.66
CA VAL A 104 21.13 8.04 15.96
C VAL A 104 19.81 7.29 15.95
N SER A 105 19.86 5.97 16.14
CA SER A 105 18.65 5.16 16.27
C SER A 105 17.98 5.39 17.62
N MET A 106 16.72 5.74 17.61
CA MET A 106 15.91 5.91 18.84
C MET A 106 15.43 4.58 19.43
N THR A 107 15.58 3.49 18.69
CA THR A 107 15.11 2.15 19.09
C THR A 107 16.25 1.21 19.54
N HIS A 108 17.49 1.72 19.66
CA HIS A 108 18.66 0.90 20.04
C HIS A 108 19.52 1.60 21.08
N GLY A 109 20.23 0.76 21.87
CA GLY A 109 21.14 1.22 22.93
C GLY A 109 20.40 1.70 24.19
N SER A 110 21.15 2.27 25.13
CA SER A 110 20.56 2.88 26.32
C SER A 110 20.08 4.29 26.04
N ARG A 111 18.88 4.63 26.51
CA ARG A 111 18.26 5.95 26.35
C ARG A 111 17.68 6.43 27.67
N HIS A 112 18.11 7.61 28.10
CA HIS A 112 17.54 8.29 29.26
C HIS A 112 16.29 9.06 28.86
N ILE A 113 15.23 8.92 29.67
CA ILE A 113 13.91 9.51 29.42
C ILE A 113 13.48 10.23 30.70
N PRO A 114 13.33 11.56 30.71
CA PRO A 114 12.85 12.29 31.85
C PRO A 114 11.36 12.01 32.08
N VAL A 115 11.00 11.75 33.35
CA VAL A 115 9.64 11.43 33.76
C VAL A 115 9.19 12.43 34.80
N PHE A 116 8.10 13.12 34.55
CA PHE A 116 7.53 14.12 35.46
C PHE A 116 6.26 13.59 36.12
N LEU A 117 6.23 13.58 37.47
CA LEU A 117 5.03 13.27 38.25
C LEU A 117 4.30 14.57 38.52
N VAL A 118 3.10 14.73 37.96
CA VAL A 118 2.32 15.96 38.06
C VAL A 118 1.05 15.75 38.91
N GLU A 119 0.79 16.66 39.83
CA GLU A 119 -0.44 16.70 40.62
C GLU A 119 -1.12 18.07 40.49
N PHE A 120 -2.42 18.10 40.80
CA PHE A 120 -3.23 19.29 40.59
C PHE A 120 -3.79 19.73 41.97
N PRO A 121 -4.14 21.03 42.13
CA PRO A 121 -4.69 21.54 43.40
C PRO A 121 -5.94 20.78 43.88
N ASP A 122 -6.74 20.28 42.93
CA ASP A 122 -7.95 19.49 43.20
C ASP A 122 -7.71 17.98 43.16
N LYS A 123 -6.53 17.51 42.70
CA LYS A 123 -6.19 16.11 42.51
C LYS A 123 -4.71 15.83 42.84
N PRO A 124 -4.34 15.72 44.10
CA PRO A 124 -2.99 15.27 44.48
C PRO A 124 -2.84 13.76 44.25
N PHE A 125 -1.59 13.26 44.19
CA PHE A 125 -1.32 11.84 44.22
C PHE A 125 -1.94 11.15 45.45
N SER A 126 -2.55 10.02 45.22
CA SER A 126 -3.19 9.20 46.26
C SER A 126 -2.33 8.02 46.71
N ILE A 127 -1.35 7.61 45.90
CA ILE A 127 -0.38 6.58 46.28
C ILE A 127 0.71 7.17 47.19
N GLU A 128 1.18 6.37 48.17
CA GLU A 128 2.27 6.77 49.05
C GLU A 128 3.62 6.72 48.31
N ALA A 129 4.50 7.68 48.56
CA ALA A 129 5.83 7.80 47.97
C ALA A 129 5.83 7.67 46.40
N PRO A 130 5.10 8.52 45.67
CA PRO A 130 4.89 8.32 44.24
C PRO A 130 6.19 8.29 43.43
N ALA A 131 7.22 9.05 43.78
CA ALA A 131 8.51 9.02 43.10
C ALA A 131 9.17 7.66 43.12
N ASP A 132 9.23 7.04 44.32
CA ASP A 132 9.81 5.69 44.49
C ASP A 132 8.97 4.64 43.80
N ARG A 133 7.64 4.74 43.89
CA ARG A 133 6.69 3.80 43.27
C ARG A 133 6.78 3.82 41.73
N PHE A 134 6.84 4.99 41.14
CA PHE A 134 6.97 5.09 39.69
C PHE A 134 8.38 4.73 39.22
N SER A 135 9.43 5.10 39.94
CA SER A 135 10.78 4.63 39.65
C SER A 135 10.88 3.11 39.64
N THR A 136 10.24 2.45 40.60
CA THR A 136 10.17 0.99 40.68
C THR A 136 9.39 0.39 39.50
N LEU A 137 8.19 0.92 39.21
CA LEU A 137 7.35 0.49 38.08
C LEU A 137 8.08 0.58 36.72
N LEU A 138 8.88 1.63 36.58
CA LEU A 138 9.54 1.95 35.31
C LEU A 138 10.86 1.20 35.09
N ASN A 139 11.68 1.04 36.15
CA ASN A 139 13.08 0.64 36.02
C ASN A 139 13.48 -0.65 36.78
N GLN A 140 12.65 -1.14 37.71
CA GLN A 140 13.10 -2.26 38.57
C GLN A 140 13.14 -3.57 37.78
N PRO A 141 14.30 -4.22 37.59
CA PRO A 141 14.35 -5.53 36.97
C PRO A 141 13.53 -6.57 37.75
N GLY A 142 12.72 -7.33 36.99
CA GLY A 142 11.83 -8.35 37.60
C GLY A 142 10.72 -7.78 38.46
N TYR A 143 10.24 -6.58 38.20
CA TYR A 143 9.11 -5.97 38.88
C TYR A 143 7.89 -6.89 38.85
N SER A 144 7.31 -7.18 40.04
CA SER A 144 6.20 -8.14 40.16
C SER A 144 5.09 -7.69 41.09
N GLU A 145 5.10 -6.43 41.51
CA GLU A 145 4.05 -5.89 42.39
C GLU A 145 2.69 -5.95 41.69
N ASN A 146 1.65 -6.20 42.47
CA ASN A 146 0.27 -6.32 42.01
C ASN A 146 0.07 -7.38 40.88
N GLY A 147 0.97 -8.38 40.76
CA GLY A 147 0.92 -9.42 39.74
C GLY A 147 1.43 -8.95 38.39
N GLY A 148 2.31 -7.95 38.35
CA GLY A 148 3.07 -7.55 37.15
C GLY A 148 4.07 -8.61 36.74
N THR A 149 4.41 -8.64 35.44
CA THR A 149 5.39 -9.57 34.86
C THR A 149 6.79 -8.96 34.83
N GLY A 150 6.91 -7.65 34.75
CA GLY A 150 8.13 -6.86 34.71
C GLY A 150 7.86 -5.38 34.78
N SER A 151 8.91 -4.57 34.83
CA SER A 151 8.87 -3.10 34.67
C SER A 151 8.68 -2.70 33.21
N VAL A 152 8.49 -1.40 32.97
CA VAL A 152 8.51 -0.85 31.59
C VAL A 152 9.85 -1.15 30.91
N GLN A 153 10.96 -0.98 31.63
CA GLN A 153 12.29 -1.30 31.12
C GLN A 153 12.40 -2.79 30.74
N ASP A 154 11.94 -3.71 31.63
CA ASP A 154 11.96 -5.15 31.35
C ASP A 154 11.20 -5.48 30.08
N PHE A 155 10.03 -4.86 29.85
CA PHE A 155 9.23 -5.09 28.65
C PHE A 155 10.02 -4.79 27.38
N PHE A 156 10.67 -3.63 27.30
CA PHE A 156 11.43 -3.23 26.11
C PHE A 156 12.74 -4.01 25.96
N VAL A 157 13.43 -4.33 27.06
CA VAL A 157 14.64 -5.16 27.04
C VAL A 157 14.32 -6.57 26.53
N ASP A 158 13.25 -7.19 27.03
CA ASP A 158 12.85 -8.53 26.61
C ASP A 158 12.42 -8.58 25.14
N ASN A 159 11.58 -7.63 24.71
CA ASN A 159 11.10 -7.61 23.33
C ASN A 159 12.17 -7.28 22.31
N SER A 160 13.17 -6.49 22.69
CA SER A 160 14.32 -6.14 21.83
C SER A 160 15.49 -7.11 21.93
N HIS A 161 15.36 -8.18 22.75
CA HIS A 161 16.49 -9.07 23.08
C HIS A 161 17.73 -8.31 23.60
N GLY A 162 17.50 -7.23 24.35
CA GLY A 162 18.56 -6.38 24.91
C GLY A 162 19.12 -5.34 23.95
N ALA A 163 18.60 -5.24 22.72
CA ALA A 163 19.05 -4.23 21.78
C ALA A 163 18.66 -2.80 22.20
N PHE A 164 17.58 -2.65 22.97
CA PHE A 164 17.09 -1.38 23.49
C PHE A 164 16.90 -1.43 25.01
N GLN A 165 17.43 -0.42 25.71
CA GLN A 165 17.38 -0.31 27.16
C GLN A 165 16.98 1.10 27.57
N PRO A 166 15.66 1.42 27.74
CA PRO A 166 15.22 2.72 28.25
C PRO A 166 15.54 2.84 29.74
N ILE A 167 15.93 4.01 30.19
CA ILE A 167 16.21 4.37 31.57
C ILE A 167 15.35 5.58 31.91
N PHE A 168 14.49 5.47 32.91
CA PHE A 168 13.52 6.48 33.27
C PHE A 168 13.97 7.29 34.49
N ASP A 169 14.29 8.56 34.30
CA ASP A 169 14.74 9.47 35.35
C ASP A 169 13.52 10.20 35.93
N VAL A 170 13.07 9.82 37.12
CA VAL A 170 11.82 10.30 37.72
C VAL A 170 12.02 11.56 38.54
N TYR A 171 11.25 12.60 38.27
CA TYR A 171 11.22 13.91 38.90
C TYR A 171 9.82 14.21 39.46
N GLY A 172 9.80 14.96 40.58
CA GLY A 172 8.56 15.33 41.26
C GLY A 172 8.18 14.35 42.42
N PRO A 173 6.93 14.32 42.92
CA PRO A 173 5.76 14.99 42.35
C PRO A 173 5.84 16.52 42.43
N VAL A 174 5.24 17.20 41.44
CA VAL A 174 5.15 18.65 41.36
C VAL A 174 3.70 19.10 41.27
N MET A 175 3.31 20.03 42.17
CA MET A 175 1.98 20.62 42.15
C MET A 175 1.91 21.69 41.02
N LEU A 176 1.02 21.44 40.06
CA LEU A 176 0.76 22.33 38.94
C LEU A 176 -0.07 23.58 39.38
N PRO A 177 0.01 24.71 38.64
CA PRO A 177 -0.69 25.95 39.04
C PRO A 177 -2.21 25.91 38.88
N HIS A 178 -2.76 24.95 38.10
CA HIS A 178 -4.18 24.85 37.75
C HIS A 178 -4.78 23.52 38.12
N GLU A 179 -6.10 23.49 38.34
CA GLU A 179 -6.89 22.26 38.50
C GLU A 179 -6.79 21.34 37.27
N MET A 180 -7.04 20.02 37.43
CA MET A 180 -6.97 19.03 36.36
C MET A 180 -7.80 19.43 35.12
N ALA A 181 -9.02 19.95 35.33
CA ALA A 181 -9.91 20.41 34.29
C ALA A 181 -9.35 21.54 33.40
N TYR A 182 -8.36 22.28 33.84
CA TYR A 182 -7.67 23.28 33.03
C TYR A 182 -6.90 22.63 31.87
N TYR A 183 -6.30 21.47 32.12
CA TYR A 183 -5.48 20.72 31.17
C TYR A 183 -6.31 19.69 30.39
N GLY A 184 -7.12 18.86 31.10
CA GLY A 184 -7.76 17.67 30.58
C GLY A 184 -9.21 17.82 30.14
N LYS A 185 -9.93 18.88 30.59
CA LYS A 185 -11.37 18.99 30.29
C LYS A 185 -11.66 18.91 28.79
N ASP A 186 -12.61 18.05 28.45
CA ASP A 186 -13.05 17.90 27.07
C ASP A 186 -13.62 19.19 26.46
N VAL A 187 -13.08 19.54 25.30
CA VAL A 187 -13.62 20.57 24.41
C VAL A 187 -13.83 19.94 23.03
N ASN A 188 -15.07 19.69 22.65
CA ASN A 188 -15.42 18.97 21.43
C ASN A 188 -14.74 17.58 21.35
N ASP A 189 -14.87 16.77 22.38
CA ASP A 189 -14.31 15.42 22.51
C ASP A 189 -12.78 15.34 22.55
N TRP A 190 -12.13 16.38 23.03
CA TRP A 190 -10.70 16.51 23.01
C TRP A 190 -10.21 17.15 24.32
N ASP A 191 -9.14 16.63 24.89
CA ASP A 191 -8.50 17.24 26.03
C ASP A 191 -8.05 18.66 25.67
N LYS A 192 -8.34 19.62 26.50
CA LYS A 192 -8.21 21.04 26.18
C LYS A 192 -6.77 21.46 25.82
N GLN A 193 -5.80 21.09 26.64
CA GLN A 193 -4.39 21.45 26.50
C GLN A 193 -3.48 20.60 27.41
N PRO A 194 -3.50 19.26 27.29
CA PRO A 194 -2.79 18.37 28.23
C PRO A 194 -1.27 18.56 28.16
N GLU A 195 -0.73 18.99 27.02
CA GLU A 195 0.69 19.28 26.84
C GLU A 195 1.20 20.39 27.76
N LEU A 196 0.33 21.28 28.22
CA LEU A 196 0.72 22.35 29.16
C LEU A 196 0.96 21.80 30.58
N ALA A 197 0.40 20.63 30.93
CA ALA A 197 0.75 20.00 32.21
C ALA A 197 2.23 19.61 32.25
N LEU A 198 2.75 19.05 31.15
CA LEU A 198 4.18 18.79 31.02
C LEU A 198 5.00 20.09 30.99
N PHE A 199 4.56 21.09 30.25
CA PHE A 199 5.28 22.36 30.14
C PHE A 199 5.43 23.05 31.51
N ASP A 200 4.33 23.16 32.26
CA ASP A 200 4.32 23.78 33.57
C ASP A 200 5.22 23.01 34.56
N ALA A 201 5.20 21.65 34.49
CA ALA A 201 6.10 20.82 35.29
C ALA A 201 7.58 21.10 34.97
N CYS A 202 7.93 21.20 33.69
CA CYS A 202 9.29 21.51 33.27
C CYS A 202 9.74 22.92 33.71
N VAL A 203 8.83 23.91 33.68
CA VAL A 203 9.12 25.26 34.18
C VAL A 203 9.41 25.25 35.68
N ILE A 204 8.60 24.55 36.46
CA ILE A 204 8.77 24.45 37.94
C ILE A 204 10.05 23.70 38.31
N LEU A 205 10.42 22.69 37.55
CA LEU A 205 11.58 21.85 37.86
C LEU A 205 12.83 22.22 37.05
N ALA A 206 12.84 23.37 36.33
CA ALA A 206 13.91 23.75 35.40
C ALA A 206 15.32 23.78 36.02
N ASP A 207 15.42 24.16 37.32
CA ASP A 207 16.69 24.22 38.06
C ASP A 207 17.14 22.84 38.60
N GLN A 208 16.29 21.83 38.53
CA GLN A 208 16.53 20.47 39.06
C GLN A 208 16.86 19.45 37.98
N VAL A 209 16.53 19.75 36.70
CA VAL A 209 16.66 18.83 35.57
C VAL A 209 17.65 19.40 34.56
N ASP A 210 18.69 18.64 34.23
CA ASP A 210 19.56 18.95 33.09
C ASP A 210 18.97 18.38 31.79
N PHE A 211 18.17 19.18 31.10
CA PHE A 211 17.53 18.76 29.84
C PHE A 211 18.51 18.51 28.71
N SER A 212 19.79 18.94 28.84
CA SER A 212 20.77 18.77 27.76
C SER A 212 21.17 17.31 27.49
N ILE A 213 21.00 16.44 28.52
CA ILE A 213 21.34 15.01 28.40
C ILE A 213 20.28 14.19 27.67
N TYR A 214 19.09 14.75 27.44
CA TYR A 214 17.95 14.08 26.80
C TYR A 214 17.76 14.42 25.32
N ASP A 215 18.75 15.02 24.69
CA ASP A 215 18.86 15.31 23.26
C ASP A 215 20.00 14.43 22.69
N ALA A 216 19.74 13.15 22.51
CA ALA A 216 20.76 12.18 22.11
C ALA A 216 21.16 12.30 20.64
N ASP A 217 20.26 12.79 19.78
CA ASP A 217 20.52 12.99 18.36
C ASP A 217 21.10 14.37 18.02
N GLY A 218 21.09 15.30 18.98
CA GLY A 218 21.70 16.62 18.86
C GLY A 218 20.90 17.63 18.02
N ASP A 219 19.60 17.38 17.79
CA ASP A 219 18.74 18.22 16.95
C ASP A 219 18.24 19.49 17.68
N GLY A 220 18.50 19.58 18.99
CA GLY A 220 18.12 20.74 19.83
C GLY A 220 16.77 20.57 20.53
N TYR A 221 16.20 19.38 20.49
CA TYR A 221 14.99 19.00 21.21
C TYR A 221 15.29 17.87 22.21
N VAL A 222 14.54 17.83 23.30
CA VAL A 222 14.46 16.64 24.15
C VAL A 222 13.75 15.56 23.35
N ASP A 223 14.39 14.40 23.15
CA ASP A 223 13.91 13.34 22.24
C ASP A 223 12.51 12.83 22.62
N MET A 224 12.36 12.47 23.93
CA MET A 224 11.12 11.92 24.46
C MET A 224 10.99 12.31 25.94
N THR A 225 9.76 12.57 26.36
CA THR A 225 9.42 12.91 27.76
C THR A 225 8.18 12.16 28.18
N LEU A 226 8.14 11.63 29.39
CA LEU A 226 6.96 11.02 29.99
C LEU A 226 6.43 11.93 31.12
N PHE A 227 5.10 12.06 31.25
CA PHE A 227 4.54 12.52 32.51
C PHE A 227 3.42 11.60 32.99
N TYR A 228 3.41 11.38 34.32
CA TYR A 228 2.29 10.73 35.01
C TYR A 228 1.47 11.80 35.73
N TYR A 229 0.17 11.79 35.47
CA TYR A 229 -0.77 12.69 36.14
C TYR A 229 -1.54 11.99 37.27
N ALA A 230 -1.76 12.69 38.36
CA ALA A 230 -2.52 12.18 39.52
C ALA A 230 -3.96 11.85 39.15
N GLY A 231 -4.49 10.77 39.67
CA GLY A 231 -5.86 10.29 39.48
C GLY A 231 -6.02 9.25 38.40
N TYR A 232 -7.23 9.17 37.79
CA TYR A 232 -7.64 8.10 36.85
C TYR A 232 -7.57 8.52 35.39
N SER A 233 -7.45 7.50 34.54
CA SER A 233 -7.47 7.65 33.09
C SER A 233 -8.88 7.79 32.52
N GLN A 234 -9.09 8.74 31.62
CA GLN A 234 -10.35 8.86 30.89
C GLN A 234 -10.60 7.66 29.97
N ALA A 235 -9.57 7.04 29.40
CA ALA A 235 -9.68 5.81 28.61
C ALA A 235 -10.21 4.61 29.40
N GLU A 236 -10.06 4.61 30.73
CA GLU A 236 -10.62 3.59 31.64
C GLU A 236 -11.96 4.00 32.28
N GLY A 237 -12.58 5.11 31.83
CA GLY A 237 -13.91 5.53 32.28
C GLY A 237 -13.93 6.70 33.26
N ALA A 238 -12.81 7.37 33.53
CA ALA A 238 -12.81 8.59 34.33
C ALA A 238 -13.66 9.72 33.66
N PRO A 239 -14.12 10.72 34.47
CA PRO A 239 -14.87 11.85 33.93
C PRO A 239 -14.12 12.63 32.88
N SER A 240 -14.86 13.42 32.10
CA SER A 240 -14.35 14.26 31.01
C SER A 240 -13.45 15.45 31.45
N ASP A 241 -13.18 15.58 32.73
CA ASP A 241 -12.19 16.52 33.25
C ASP A 241 -10.80 15.90 33.40
N ALA A 242 -10.70 14.56 33.31
CA ALA A 242 -9.44 13.82 33.35
C ALA A 242 -8.74 13.84 31.99
N ILE A 243 -7.45 13.49 32.00
CA ILE A 243 -6.65 13.39 30.78
C ILE A 243 -6.78 12.00 30.19
N TRP A 244 -6.86 11.90 28.86
CA TRP A 244 -6.72 10.66 28.11
C TRP A 244 -5.23 10.36 27.91
N PRO A 245 -4.70 9.15 28.23
CA PRO A 245 -3.32 8.78 27.91
C PRO A 245 -3.05 8.88 26.40
N HIS A 246 -1.97 9.54 26.05
CA HIS A 246 -1.64 9.81 24.64
C HIS A 246 -0.15 10.09 24.44
N GLN A 247 0.30 9.89 23.19
CA GLN A 247 1.59 10.37 22.70
C GLN A 247 1.41 11.58 21.81
N TYR A 248 2.23 12.61 22.02
CA TYR A 248 2.16 13.85 21.25
C TYR A 248 3.52 14.57 21.15
N THR A 249 3.52 15.77 20.59
CA THR A 249 4.73 16.60 20.51
C THR A 249 4.49 18.04 20.95
N MET A 250 5.38 18.55 21.79
CA MET A 250 5.33 19.94 22.23
C MET A 250 5.48 20.94 21.08
N GLN A 251 6.15 20.55 19.99
CA GLN A 251 6.31 21.39 18.79
C GLN A 251 4.96 21.75 18.15
N ALA A 252 3.95 20.96 18.40
CA ALA A 252 2.60 21.13 17.90
C ALA A 252 1.66 21.84 18.90
N SER A 253 2.07 22.17 20.15
CA SER A 253 1.26 22.91 21.12
C SER A 253 0.67 24.21 20.56
N SER A 254 -0.53 24.57 21.00
CA SER A 254 -1.14 25.86 20.69
C SER A 254 -0.39 27.02 21.33
N SER A 255 0.26 26.79 22.48
CA SER A 255 1.06 27.79 23.21
C SER A 255 2.38 28.06 22.49
N ALA A 256 2.55 29.34 22.07
CA ALA A 256 3.82 29.80 21.49
C ALA A 256 4.96 29.78 22.52
N GLU A 257 4.64 29.94 23.79
CA GLU A 257 5.58 29.85 24.90
C GLU A 257 6.10 28.43 25.05
N ALA A 258 5.21 27.43 25.13
CA ALA A 258 5.58 26.02 25.27
C ALA A 258 6.43 25.55 24.07
N ARG A 259 6.09 25.95 22.84
CA ARG A 259 6.88 25.61 21.64
C ARG A 259 8.28 26.20 21.61
N ASN A 260 8.52 27.34 22.28
CA ASN A 260 9.76 28.12 22.07
C ASN A 260 10.67 28.20 23.30
N THR A 261 10.15 27.88 24.49
CA THR A 261 10.96 27.88 25.71
C THR A 261 12.08 26.85 25.60
N ARG A 262 13.25 27.23 26.08
CA ARG A 262 14.42 26.34 26.12
C ARG A 262 14.84 26.09 27.57
N PHE A 263 15.03 24.81 27.85
CA PHE A 263 15.55 24.30 29.10
C PHE A 263 16.98 23.80 28.85
N ASN A 264 17.99 24.34 29.47
CA ASN A 264 19.42 24.06 29.22
C ASN A 264 19.76 24.12 27.71
N GLY A 265 19.13 25.04 26.95
CA GLY A 265 19.35 25.25 25.53
C GLY A 265 18.52 24.31 24.63
N LYS A 266 17.76 23.32 25.15
CA LYS A 266 16.91 22.38 24.42
C LYS A 266 15.44 22.76 24.51
N LYS A 267 14.67 22.52 23.46
CA LYS A 267 13.21 22.61 23.46
C LYS A 267 12.60 21.25 23.80
N LEU A 268 11.39 21.23 24.33
CA LEU A 268 10.66 19.97 24.50
C LEU A 268 10.24 19.43 23.13
N GLY A 269 10.44 18.14 22.91
CA GLY A 269 10.10 17.42 21.70
C GLY A 269 8.84 16.57 21.87
N ASN A 270 8.97 15.27 21.58
CA ASN A 270 7.88 14.30 21.78
C ASN A 270 7.64 14.02 23.25
N TYR A 271 6.39 13.75 23.59
CA TYR A 271 6.03 13.30 24.91
C TYR A 271 4.91 12.28 24.87
N PHE A 272 4.76 11.55 25.96
CA PHE A 272 3.64 10.67 26.20
C PHE A 272 3.22 10.74 27.67
N CYS A 273 1.99 10.32 27.97
CA CYS A 273 1.48 10.41 29.34
C CYS A 273 0.61 9.21 29.72
N ALA A 274 0.52 8.99 31.04
CA ALA A 274 -0.34 7.98 31.63
C ALA A 274 -0.86 8.46 33.00
N SER A 275 -1.91 7.78 33.53
CA SER A 275 -2.51 8.10 34.82
C SER A 275 -1.77 7.45 36.00
N GLU A 276 -1.98 8.00 37.19
CA GLU A 276 -1.55 7.38 38.42
C GLU A 276 -2.29 6.09 38.71
N LEU A 277 -3.62 6.10 38.58
CA LEU A 277 -4.52 5.04 39.04
C LEU A 277 -5.21 4.32 37.88
N LYS A 278 -5.48 3.03 38.09
CA LYS A 278 -6.30 2.24 37.18
C LYS A 278 -7.80 2.33 37.54
N GLY A 279 -8.64 2.13 36.51
CA GLY A 279 -10.10 2.08 36.64
C GLY A 279 -10.72 3.42 37.00
N THR A 280 -11.79 3.38 37.80
CA THR A 280 -12.58 4.56 38.18
C THR A 280 -12.73 4.73 39.67
N SER A 281 -12.14 3.87 40.49
CA SER A 281 -12.25 3.88 41.97
C SER A 281 -11.11 3.14 42.66
N GLY A 282 -10.85 3.47 43.94
CA GLY A 282 -9.77 2.88 44.71
C GLY A 282 -8.43 3.60 44.51
N THR A 283 -7.36 3.05 45.07
CA THR A 283 -6.02 3.64 45.06
C THR A 283 -4.98 2.67 44.44
N ASN A 284 -5.43 1.80 43.56
CA ASN A 284 -4.53 0.87 42.86
C ASN A 284 -3.75 1.63 41.78
N GLN A 285 -2.43 1.60 41.89
CA GLN A 285 -1.53 2.15 40.87
C GLN A 285 -1.84 1.56 39.50
N CYS A 286 -1.68 2.35 38.44
CA CYS A 286 -1.76 1.91 37.06
C CYS A 286 -0.76 0.77 36.75
N GLY A 287 -1.02 0.02 35.70
CA GLY A 287 -0.04 -0.90 35.13
C GLY A 287 0.91 -0.19 34.14
N ILE A 288 1.72 -0.98 33.44
CA ILE A 288 2.69 -0.48 32.47
C ILE A 288 2.12 -0.37 31.06
N GLY A 289 0.94 -0.95 30.79
CA GLY A 289 0.44 -1.18 29.42
C GLY A 289 0.23 0.11 28.64
N ALA A 290 -0.48 1.10 29.21
CA ALA A 290 -0.66 2.39 28.54
C ALA A 290 0.68 3.10 28.29
N THR A 291 1.58 3.10 29.27
CA THR A 291 2.92 3.68 29.11
C THR A 291 3.71 3.00 28.00
N CYS A 292 3.69 1.65 27.94
CA CYS A 292 4.37 0.91 26.87
C CYS A 292 3.76 1.21 25.51
N HIS A 293 2.44 1.31 25.41
CA HIS A 293 1.73 1.64 24.16
C HIS A 293 2.14 3.04 23.66
N GLU A 294 1.98 4.06 24.49
CA GLU A 294 2.29 5.44 24.12
C GLU A 294 3.79 5.64 23.81
N PHE A 295 4.64 4.96 24.56
CA PHE A 295 6.07 4.99 24.29
C PHE A 295 6.41 4.33 22.95
N SER A 296 5.72 3.24 22.58
CA SER A 296 5.92 2.55 21.30
C SER A 296 5.56 3.42 20.09
N HIS A 297 4.57 4.32 20.20
CA HIS A 297 4.33 5.35 19.20
C HIS A 297 5.52 6.28 19.01
N SER A 298 6.15 6.69 20.12
CA SER A 298 7.37 7.52 20.06
C SER A 298 8.56 6.77 19.43
N LEU A 299 8.58 5.43 19.50
CA LEU A 299 9.57 4.57 18.85
C LEU A 299 9.23 4.26 17.39
N GLY A 300 8.00 4.47 16.93
CA GLY A 300 7.61 4.35 15.53
C GLY A 300 6.57 3.29 15.20
N LEU A 301 5.86 2.72 16.17
CA LEU A 301 4.76 1.79 15.93
C LEU A 301 3.43 2.52 15.66
N PRO A 302 2.65 2.07 14.67
CA PRO A 302 1.26 2.51 14.44
C PRO A 302 0.28 1.81 15.39
N ASP A 303 -0.96 2.31 15.43
CA ASP A 303 -2.07 1.54 15.97
C ASP A 303 -2.49 0.41 15.03
N PHE A 304 -2.89 -0.72 15.60
CA PHE A 304 -3.38 -1.89 14.86
C PHE A 304 -4.83 -2.25 15.20
N TYR A 305 -5.52 -1.41 15.96
CA TYR A 305 -6.98 -1.45 16.06
C TYR A 305 -7.62 -0.65 14.93
N ASP A 306 -8.91 -0.77 14.77
CA ASP A 306 -9.71 0.03 13.85
C ASP A 306 -9.79 1.47 14.35
N THR A 307 -9.08 2.38 13.71
CA THR A 307 -8.93 3.77 14.19
C THR A 307 -10.03 4.70 13.75
N ASP A 308 -10.93 4.32 12.83
CA ASP A 308 -12.10 5.14 12.45
C ASP A 308 -13.44 4.50 12.82
N TYR A 309 -13.38 3.31 13.43
CA TYR A 309 -14.53 2.59 13.98
C TYR A 309 -15.60 2.25 12.94
N GLU A 310 -16.85 2.68 13.13
CA GLU A 310 -17.97 2.34 12.25
C GLU A 310 -17.93 3.03 10.86
N ASP A 311 -17.07 4.02 10.63
CA ASP A 311 -17.15 4.88 9.44
C ASP A 311 -16.88 4.14 8.12
N HIS A 312 -16.01 3.11 8.11
CA HIS A 312 -15.71 2.29 6.93
C HIS A 312 -15.85 0.79 7.22
N GLY A 313 -16.77 0.44 8.13
CA GLY A 313 -16.93 -0.91 8.65
C GLY A 313 -15.98 -1.19 9.82
N GLU A 314 -16.30 -2.22 10.60
CA GLU A 314 -15.51 -2.56 11.79
C GLU A 314 -14.64 -3.79 11.54
N CYS A 315 -13.43 -3.80 12.09
CA CYS A 315 -12.59 -4.98 12.17
C CYS A 315 -12.02 -5.18 13.57
N SER A 316 -11.61 -6.40 13.87
CA SER A 316 -11.04 -6.73 15.19
C SER A 316 -9.55 -6.40 15.31
N GLY A 317 -8.88 -6.06 14.23
CA GLY A 317 -7.44 -5.79 14.23
C GLY A 317 -6.62 -6.94 14.81
N LEU A 318 -5.75 -6.61 15.78
CA LEU A 318 -4.93 -7.57 16.52
C LEU A 318 -5.47 -7.84 17.92
N TYR A 319 -6.48 -7.10 18.37
CA TYR A 319 -7.17 -7.23 19.63
C TYR A 319 -6.20 -7.34 20.83
N TYR A 320 -6.41 -8.27 21.75
CA TYR A 320 -5.53 -8.45 22.91
C TYR A 320 -4.15 -9.04 22.61
N PHE A 321 -3.85 -9.39 21.37
CA PHE A 321 -2.59 -10.01 20.97
C PHE A 321 -1.51 -9.02 20.51
N SER A 322 -1.78 -7.73 20.52
CA SER A 322 -0.82 -6.66 20.25
C SER A 322 -0.86 -5.59 21.34
N LEU A 323 0.33 -5.09 21.71
CA LEU A 323 0.46 -3.90 22.56
C LEU A 323 -0.20 -2.69 21.91
N MET A 324 -0.10 -2.56 20.56
CA MET A 324 -0.62 -1.44 19.78
C MET A 324 -2.12 -1.59 19.45
N ASP A 325 -2.81 -2.39 20.25
CA ASP A 325 -4.25 -2.59 20.28
C ASP A 325 -4.67 -2.85 21.73
N ALA A 326 -5.78 -3.50 21.99
CA ALA A 326 -6.30 -3.78 23.34
C ALA A 326 -5.35 -4.61 24.25
N GLY A 327 -4.27 -5.15 23.70
CA GLY A 327 -3.25 -5.88 24.48
C GLY A 327 -2.58 -5.05 25.59
N CYS A 328 -2.55 -3.73 25.45
CA CYS A 328 -2.10 -2.84 26.53
C CYS A 328 -2.91 -2.98 27.83
N TYR A 329 -4.12 -3.55 27.79
CA TYR A 329 -4.99 -3.77 28.94
C TYR A 329 -4.92 -5.18 29.54
N LEU A 330 -4.12 -6.09 29.00
CA LEU A 330 -3.96 -7.44 29.54
C LEU A 330 -3.51 -7.40 31.01
N ASN A 331 -4.07 -8.32 31.84
CA ASN A 331 -3.82 -8.38 33.28
C ASN A 331 -4.01 -7.01 33.95
N ASP A 332 -5.08 -6.28 33.63
CA ASP A 332 -5.30 -4.90 34.09
C ASP A 332 -4.10 -3.98 33.79
N SER A 333 -3.62 -3.98 32.56
CA SER A 333 -2.48 -3.20 32.03
C SER A 333 -1.11 -3.55 32.64
N ARG A 334 -0.97 -4.68 33.39
CA ARG A 334 0.30 -5.04 34.05
C ARG A 334 1.18 -5.98 33.24
N THR A 335 0.60 -6.63 32.22
CA THR A 335 1.31 -7.65 31.43
C THR A 335 0.89 -7.53 29.97
N PRO A 336 1.34 -6.47 29.25
CA PRO A 336 1.10 -6.40 27.80
C PRO A 336 1.78 -7.57 27.09
N PRO A 337 1.27 -8.03 25.93
CA PRO A 337 1.80 -9.20 25.24
C PRO A 337 3.18 -8.94 24.63
N TYR A 338 3.92 -10.01 24.35
CA TYR A 338 5.10 -9.89 23.48
C TYR A 338 4.70 -9.24 22.15
N LEU A 339 5.56 -8.35 21.65
CA LEU A 339 5.44 -7.80 20.31
C LEU A 339 5.51 -8.92 19.26
N ASN A 340 4.65 -8.85 18.26
CA ASN A 340 4.67 -9.77 17.12
C ASN A 340 5.87 -9.50 16.20
N ALA A 341 6.10 -10.39 15.23
CA ALA A 341 7.24 -10.27 14.31
C ALA A 341 7.22 -8.95 13.51
N GLU A 342 6.05 -8.49 13.08
CA GLU A 342 5.93 -7.25 12.30
C GLU A 342 6.26 -6.01 13.15
N GLU A 343 5.78 -5.95 14.40
CA GLU A 343 6.12 -4.88 15.34
C GLU A 343 7.64 -4.84 15.60
N ARG A 344 8.26 -6.01 15.77
CA ARG A 344 9.73 -6.11 15.97
C ARG A 344 10.51 -5.69 14.71
N ILE A 345 10.02 -6.02 13.51
CA ILE A 345 10.64 -5.58 12.25
C ILE A 345 10.55 -4.06 12.12
N LEU A 346 9.40 -3.46 12.40
CA LEU A 346 9.23 -2.00 12.36
C LEU A 346 10.18 -1.26 13.31
N LEU A 347 10.46 -1.85 14.48
CA LEU A 347 11.39 -1.29 15.46
C LEU A 347 12.87 -1.62 15.18
N GLY A 348 13.14 -2.50 14.20
CA GLY A 348 14.48 -2.99 13.89
C GLY A 348 15.03 -4.01 14.91
N TRP A 349 14.16 -4.66 15.70
CA TRP A 349 14.51 -5.68 16.71
C TRP A 349 14.45 -7.11 16.15
N MET A 350 13.93 -7.26 14.97
CA MET A 350 13.96 -8.45 14.13
C MET A 350 14.28 -8.03 12.71
N ALA A 351 15.30 -8.63 12.08
CA ALA A 351 15.57 -8.35 10.68
C ALA A 351 14.51 -9.00 9.78
N GLU A 352 14.22 -8.38 8.62
CA GLU A 352 13.24 -8.92 7.65
C GLU A 352 13.59 -10.36 7.21
N GLU A 353 14.89 -10.69 7.15
CA GLU A 353 15.41 -12.01 6.78
C GLU A 353 15.24 -13.05 7.90
N GLU A 354 15.01 -12.62 9.15
CA GLU A 354 14.74 -13.51 10.29
C GLU A 354 13.30 -14.01 10.29
N LEU A 355 12.37 -13.29 9.65
CA LEU A 355 11.05 -13.77 9.32
C LEU A 355 11.15 -14.78 8.16
N LYS A 356 11.30 -16.05 8.49
CA LYS A 356 11.65 -17.13 7.55
C LYS A 356 10.50 -17.48 6.63
N ASP A 357 10.79 -17.73 5.37
CA ASP A 357 9.80 -18.28 4.45
C ASP A 357 9.41 -19.70 4.93
N LEU A 358 8.10 -19.97 4.93
CA LEU A 358 7.53 -21.26 5.36
C LEU A 358 7.96 -22.37 4.40
N PRO A 359 8.70 -23.42 4.84
CA PRO A 359 9.06 -24.53 3.97
C PRO A 359 7.95 -25.59 3.95
N SER A 360 7.93 -26.44 2.92
CA SER A 360 7.13 -27.68 2.96
C SER A 360 7.72 -28.70 3.94
N GLY A 361 6.85 -29.44 4.63
CA GLY A 361 7.23 -30.48 5.58
C GLY A 361 6.67 -30.30 6.98
N THR A 362 7.22 -31.03 7.93
CA THR A 362 6.82 -30.94 9.35
C THR A 362 7.61 -29.82 10.01
N ILE A 363 6.90 -28.86 10.58
CA ILE A 363 7.43 -27.67 11.25
C ILE A 363 7.25 -27.81 12.75
N SER A 364 8.26 -27.37 13.51
CA SER A 364 8.18 -27.14 14.96
C SER A 364 8.50 -25.68 15.23
N LEU A 365 7.45 -24.90 15.51
CA LEU A 365 7.52 -23.45 15.71
C LEU A 365 7.58 -23.14 17.20
N PRO A 366 8.72 -22.66 17.71
CA PRO A 366 8.83 -22.24 19.11
C PRO A 366 8.11 -20.89 19.32
N SER A 367 7.93 -20.52 20.61
CA SER A 367 7.36 -19.23 20.98
C SER A 367 8.08 -18.04 20.33
N ILE A 368 7.32 -16.98 20.02
CA ILE A 368 7.85 -15.70 19.51
C ILE A 368 8.92 -15.08 20.43
N GLN A 369 8.96 -15.49 21.71
CA GLN A 369 10.04 -15.13 22.63
C GLN A 369 11.43 -15.49 22.10
N ASN A 370 11.53 -16.47 21.19
CA ASN A 370 12.79 -16.88 20.57
C ASN A 370 13.09 -16.09 19.29
N ASN A 371 12.34 -15.07 18.97
CA ASN A 371 12.45 -14.26 17.76
C ASN A 371 12.36 -15.10 16.46
N ILE A 372 11.44 -16.08 16.44
CA ILE A 372 11.23 -17.00 15.33
C ILE A 372 9.76 -16.97 14.91
N ALA A 373 9.52 -16.64 13.66
CA ALA A 373 8.23 -16.72 12.98
C ALA A 373 8.43 -17.22 11.55
N TYR A 374 7.37 -17.70 10.92
CA TYR A 374 7.37 -18.07 9.51
C TYR A 374 6.42 -17.18 8.71
N ARG A 375 6.73 -17.02 7.43
CA ARG A 375 5.92 -16.26 6.47
C ARG A 375 5.58 -17.12 5.26
N SER A 376 4.36 -17.01 4.76
CA SER A 376 3.98 -17.49 3.43
C SER A 376 3.36 -16.34 2.62
N TYR A 377 3.59 -16.35 1.31
CA TYR A 377 3.14 -15.27 0.44
C TYR A 377 1.77 -15.58 -0.15
N ALA A 378 0.94 -14.55 -0.30
CA ALA A 378 -0.27 -14.61 -1.11
C ALA A 378 0.08 -14.51 -2.62
N ASN A 379 -0.95 -14.51 -3.47
CA ASN A 379 -0.76 -14.38 -4.91
C ASN A 379 -0.42 -12.92 -5.34
N THR A 380 -0.73 -11.95 -4.48
CA THR A 380 -0.46 -10.53 -4.73
C THR A 380 0.88 -10.13 -4.09
N ASP A 381 1.75 -9.46 -4.84
CA ASP A 381 3.02 -8.97 -4.29
C ASP A 381 2.78 -7.96 -3.16
N GLY A 382 3.49 -8.16 -2.05
CA GLY A 382 3.32 -7.38 -0.84
C GLY A 382 2.25 -7.92 0.13
N GLU A 383 1.52 -8.97 -0.22
CA GLU A 383 0.54 -9.62 0.63
C GLU A 383 1.07 -10.97 1.15
N TYR A 384 0.98 -11.22 2.46
CA TYR A 384 1.54 -12.41 3.08
C TYR A 384 0.85 -12.77 4.40
N PHE A 385 1.13 -13.98 4.89
CA PHE A 385 0.68 -14.48 6.19
C PHE A 385 1.87 -14.74 7.09
N ILE A 386 1.74 -14.41 8.38
CA ILE A 386 2.74 -14.69 9.42
C ILE A 386 2.18 -15.74 10.38
N TYR A 387 3.03 -16.69 10.76
CA TYR A 387 2.73 -17.77 11.68
C TYR A 387 3.61 -17.65 12.92
N GLU A 388 3.00 -17.44 14.07
CA GLU A 388 3.68 -17.30 15.36
C GLU A 388 3.14 -18.25 16.41
N CYS A 389 3.98 -18.70 17.33
CA CYS A 389 3.57 -19.47 18.49
C CYS A 389 3.51 -18.59 19.73
N ARG A 390 2.40 -18.64 20.46
CA ARG A 390 2.22 -18.08 21.80
C ARG A 390 2.21 -19.22 22.80
N ASP A 391 2.99 -19.13 23.89
CA ASP A 391 3.22 -20.24 24.81
C ASP A 391 2.68 -20.01 26.24
N LYS A 392 1.89 -18.94 26.43
CA LYS A 392 1.27 -18.59 27.70
C LYS A 392 2.28 -18.40 28.84
N SER A 393 3.44 -17.85 28.55
CA SER A 393 4.49 -17.57 29.55
C SER A 393 5.07 -16.17 29.36
N GLY A 394 5.79 -15.67 30.36
CA GLY A 394 6.36 -14.34 30.32
C GLY A 394 5.30 -13.25 30.06
N TRP A 395 5.51 -12.41 29.06
CA TRP A 395 4.55 -11.37 28.70
C TRP A 395 3.26 -11.91 28.05
N ASP A 396 3.26 -13.15 27.54
CA ASP A 396 2.05 -13.82 27.02
C ASP A 396 1.30 -14.63 28.08
N ALA A 397 1.65 -14.54 29.38
CA ALA A 397 1.08 -15.36 30.44
C ALA A 397 -0.46 -15.30 30.55
N TYR A 398 -1.07 -14.22 30.04
CA TYR A 398 -2.52 -14.00 30.08
C TYR A 398 -3.19 -14.22 28.71
N LEU A 399 -2.42 -14.65 27.71
CA LEU A 399 -2.93 -15.09 26.41
C LEU A 399 -3.07 -16.62 26.34
N PRO A 400 -3.90 -17.15 25.46
CA PRO A 400 -3.93 -18.59 25.20
C PRO A 400 -2.67 -19.06 24.46
N GLU A 401 -2.27 -20.30 24.75
CA GLU A 401 -1.24 -20.98 23.97
C GLU A 401 -1.76 -21.47 22.61
N GLY A 402 -0.90 -21.43 21.59
CA GLY A 402 -1.20 -21.90 20.23
C GLY A 402 -0.54 -21.08 19.14
N MET A 403 -0.90 -21.36 17.89
CA MET A 403 -0.44 -20.59 16.74
C MET A 403 -1.40 -19.46 16.46
N LEU A 404 -0.87 -18.25 16.28
CA LEU A 404 -1.54 -17.13 15.65
C LEU A 404 -1.19 -17.10 14.17
N VAL A 405 -2.16 -16.72 13.37
CA VAL A 405 -1.99 -16.43 11.94
C VAL A 405 -2.36 -14.99 11.70
N TYR A 406 -1.40 -14.21 11.24
CA TYR A 406 -1.64 -12.82 10.83
C TYR A 406 -1.73 -12.76 9.31
N HIS A 407 -2.65 -11.95 8.81
CA HIS A 407 -2.73 -11.58 7.41
C HIS A 407 -2.26 -10.13 7.26
N ALA A 408 -1.20 -9.94 6.51
CA ALA A 408 -0.60 -8.64 6.23
C ALA A 408 -0.72 -8.30 4.75
N ASP A 409 -1.22 -7.10 4.44
CA ASP A 409 -1.25 -6.56 3.09
C ASP A 409 -0.43 -5.26 3.03
N LYS A 410 0.67 -5.29 2.30
CA LYS A 410 1.52 -4.15 1.93
C LYS A 410 1.59 -4.00 0.40
N SER A 411 0.56 -4.46 -0.30
CA SER A 411 0.53 -4.46 -1.76
C SER A 411 0.41 -3.05 -2.35
N ARG A 412 0.88 -2.90 -3.61
CA ARG A 412 0.79 -1.65 -4.40
C ARG A 412 -0.21 -1.75 -5.54
N SER A 413 -0.85 -2.91 -5.71
CA SER A 413 -1.69 -3.22 -6.89
C SER A 413 -3.18 -3.03 -6.66
N ARG A 414 -3.60 -2.72 -5.45
CA ARG A 414 -5.00 -2.47 -5.08
C ARG A 414 -5.14 -1.16 -4.31
N THR A 415 -6.36 -0.69 -4.16
CA THR A 415 -6.68 0.55 -3.44
C THR A 415 -7.67 0.26 -2.32
N VAL A 416 -7.39 0.79 -1.13
CA VAL A 416 -8.21 0.73 0.09
C VAL A 416 -8.36 2.16 0.59
N GLY A 417 -9.58 2.67 0.69
CA GLY A 417 -9.84 4.04 1.14
C GLY A 417 -9.13 5.14 0.33
N GLY A 418 -8.84 4.89 -0.96
CA GLY A 418 -8.10 5.84 -1.80
C GLY A 418 -6.57 5.73 -1.74
N TYR A 419 -6.03 4.86 -0.89
CA TYR A 419 -4.60 4.58 -0.75
C TYR A 419 -4.29 3.15 -1.19
N THR A 420 -3.04 2.87 -1.56
CA THR A 420 -2.60 1.46 -1.61
C THR A 420 -2.33 0.96 -0.18
N PRO A 421 -2.48 -0.33 0.12
CA PRO A 421 -2.01 -0.88 1.40
C PRO A 421 -0.58 -0.48 1.73
N TYR A 422 0.32 -0.49 0.75
CA TYR A 422 1.69 -0.01 0.92
C TYR A 422 1.72 1.45 1.42
N ASP A 423 0.91 2.34 0.85
CA ASP A 423 0.87 3.75 1.29
C ASP A 423 0.33 3.90 2.71
N LEU A 424 -0.64 3.07 3.13
CA LEU A 424 -1.16 3.06 4.50
C LEU A 424 -0.06 2.69 5.51
N TRP A 425 0.79 1.71 5.18
CA TRP A 425 1.94 1.34 5.99
C TRP A 425 3.08 2.37 5.95
N ASP A 426 3.50 2.80 4.76
CA ASP A 426 4.59 3.76 4.57
C ASP A 426 4.25 5.12 5.18
N ARG A 427 2.99 5.51 5.12
CA ARG A 427 2.47 6.79 5.58
C ARG A 427 1.65 6.67 6.87
N TRP A 428 1.85 5.64 7.67
CA TRP A 428 1.07 5.45 8.89
C TRP A 428 1.12 6.68 9.82
N GLY A 429 2.26 7.35 9.90
CA GLY A 429 2.41 8.61 10.64
C GLY A 429 1.53 9.77 10.12
N GLN A 430 0.93 9.63 8.93
CA GLN A 430 -0.01 10.60 8.35
C GLN A 430 -1.46 10.13 8.36
N THR A 431 -1.68 8.82 8.39
CA THR A 431 -3.03 8.25 8.24
C THR A 431 -3.47 7.50 9.49
N ASN A 432 -2.55 6.84 10.17
CA ASN A 432 -2.81 5.86 11.25
C ASN A 432 -4.00 4.93 10.92
N ALA A 433 -4.08 4.52 9.64
CA ALA A 433 -5.27 3.91 9.06
C ALA A 433 -4.98 2.51 8.49
N ILE A 434 -4.00 1.78 9.05
CA ILE A 434 -3.65 0.42 8.59
C ILE A 434 -4.87 -0.50 8.65
N ASN A 435 -5.68 -0.37 9.70
CA ASN A 435 -6.90 -1.17 9.91
C ASN A 435 -8.19 -0.33 9.95
N ALA A 436 -8.17 0.93 9.52
CA ALA A 436 -9.34 1.80 9.53
C ALA A 436 -10.43 1.43 8.50
N TYR A 437 -10.15 0.50 7.60
CA TYR A 437 -11.12 0.04 6.59
C TYR A 437 -11.51 -1.39 6.92
N GLY A 438 -12.62 -1.56 7.64
CA GLY A 438 -13.04 -2.83 8.23
C GLY A 438 -13.35 -3.94 7.23
N ASP A 439 -13.65 -3.61 5.97
CA ASP A 439 -13.81 -4.57 4.87
C ASP A 439 -12.47 -5.00 4.24
N HIS A 440 -11.37 -4.29 4.57
CA HIS A 440 -10.02 -4.61 4.12
C HIS A 440 -8.94 -4.15 5.12
N PRO A 441 -8.93 -4.68 6.36
CA PRO A 441 -7.83 -4.39 7.29
C PRO A 441 -6.50 -4.89 6.72
N CYS A 442 -5.46 -4.03 6.75
CA CYS A 442 -4.17 -4.36 6.16
C CYS A 442 -3.26 -5.18 7.10
N PHE A 443 -3.64 -5.36 8.37
CA PHE A 443 -2.93 -6.23 9.32
C PHE A 443 -3.87 -6.73 10.42
N TYR A 444 -4.27 -7.98 10.34
CA TYR A 444 -5.21 -8.54 11.29
C TYR A 444 -4.90 -10.02 11.61
N ILE A 445 -5.45 -10.52 12.71
CA ILE A 445 -5.35 -11.93 13.06
C ILE A 445 -6.52 -12.69 12.45
N VAL A 446 -6.22 -13.81 11.78
CA VAL A 446 -7.21 -14.76 11.30
C VAL A 446 -7.67 -15.64 12.47
N PRO A 447 -8.91 -15.50 12.99
CA PRO A 447 -9.36 -16.28 14.12
C PRO A 447 -9.53 -17.76 13.74
N ALA A 448 -8.94 -18.69 14.49
CA ALA A 448 -9.04 -20.12 14.21
C ALA A 448 -10.47 -20.62 14.11
N ALA A 449 -11.37 -20.08 14.95
CA ALA A 449 -12.78 -20.52 15.00
C ALA A 449 -13.68 -19.88 13.94
N ALA A 450 -13.22 -18.81 13.26
CA ALA A 450 -14.02 -18.03 12.33
C ALA A 450 -13.10 -17.34 11.28
N GLN A 451 -12.46 -18.14 10.43
CA GLN A 451 -11.33 -17.73 9.58
C GLN A 451 -11.67 -16.65 8.53
N ASP A 452 -12.94 -16.49 8.19
CA ASP A 452 -13.41 -15.47 7.24
C ASP A 452 -14.10 -14.27 7.96
N ASP A 453 -14.06 -14.20 9.31
CA ASP A 453 -14.71 -13.15 10.11
C ASP A 453 -13.70 -12.06 10.50
N LEU A 454 -13.82 -10.90 9.89
CA LEU A 454 -12.93 -9.76 10.14
C LEU A 454 -13.26 -9.03 11.45
N TYR A 455 -14.50 -9.18 11.96
CA TYR A 455 -14.95 -8.58 13.23
C TYR A 455 -15.28 -9.68 14.27
N TYR A 456 -14.28 -10.49 14.61
CA TYR A 456 -14.44 -11.58 15.56
C TYR A 456 -14.17 -11.11 17.00
N ASN A 457 -15.19 -11.16 17.87
CA ASN A 457 -15.12 -10.77 19.28
C ASN A 457 -15.28 -11.93 20.26
N GLY A 458 -15.03 -13.15 19.81
CA GLY A 458 -15.14 -14.35 20.64
C GLY A 458 -14.01 -14.49 21.66
N SER A 459 -14.16 -15.47 22.57
CA SER A 459 -13.14 -15.79 23.57
C SER A 459 -11.76 -15.99 22.97
N LEU A 460 -10.71 -15.44 23.59
CA LEU A 460 -9.32 -15.48 23.10
C LEU A 460 -8.82 -16.90 22.77
N ASN A 461 -9.26 -17.91 23.50
CA ASN A 461 -8.90 -19.32 23.23
C ASN A 461 -9.40 -19.86 21.88
N ARG A 462 -10.25 -19.11 21.21
CA ARG A 462 -10.80 -19.46 19.87
C ARG A 462 -10.08 -18.75 18.73
N TRP A 463 -9.18 -17.83 19.05
CA TRP A 463 -8.35 -17.13 18.07
C TRP A 463 -7.14 -17.95 17.62
N VAL A 464 -6.58 -18.73 18.53
CA VAL A 464 -5.36 -19.51 18.29
C VAL A 464 -5.68 -20.89 17.69
N PHE A 465 -4.76 -21.43 16.91
CA PHE A 465 -4.78 -22.81 16.40
C PHE A 465 -3.93 -23.71 17.32
N PRO A 466 -4.38 -24.94 17.68
CA PRO A 466 -5.71 -25.50 17.41
C PRO A 466 -6.81 -24.89 18.26
N GLY A 467 -6.49 -24.18 19.36
CA GLY A 467 -7.42 -23.58 20.30
C GLY A 467 -8.44 -24.54 20.90
N THR A 468 -9.46 -23.96 21.56
CA THR A 468 -10.52 -24.78 22.19
C THR A 468 -11.44 -25.48 21.17
N ASN A 469 -11.50 -24.98 19.95
CA ASN A 469 -12.27 -25.60 18.86
C ASN A 469 -11.50 -26.73 18.18
N ASN A 470 -10.27 -27.00 18.58
CA ASN A 470 -9.40 -28.04 18.00
C ASN A 470 -9.27 -27.95 16.46
N VAL A 471 -9.06 -26.70 15.97
CA VAL A 471 -8.88 -26.43 14.54
C VAL A 471 -7.47 -26.81 14.13
N LYS A 472 -7.32 -27.93 13.43
CA LYS A 472 -6.02 -28.54 13.10
C LYS A 472 -5.56 -28.30 11.68
N SER A 473 -6.27 -27.48 10.92
CA SER A 473 -5.91 -27.16 9.54
C SER A 473 -6.22 -25.72 9.19
N TYR A 474 -5.45 -25.18 8.26
CA TYR A 474 -5.64 -23.83 7.72
C TYR A 474 -5.19 -23.76 6.27
N ILE A 475 -5.96 -23.08 5.43
CA ILE A 475 -5.62 -22.80 4.05
C ILE A 475 -5.75 -21.31 3.82
N PRO A 476 -4.64 -20.56 3.75
CA PRO A 476 -4.65 -19.12 3.53
C PRO A 476 -5.33 -18.75 2.21
N LYS A 477 -6.18 -17.72 2.25
CA LYS A 477 -6.76 -17.07 1.08
C LYS A 477 -6.33 -15.61 1.05
N GLY A 478 -5.85 -15.14 -0.09
CA GLY A 478 -5.53 -13.74 -0.28
C GLY A 478 -6.79 -12.88 -0.51
N TRP A 479 -6.60 -11.58 -0.50
CA TRP A 479 -7.64 -10.61 -0.83
C TRP A 479 -8.14 -10.69 -2.29
N ASP A 480 -7.45 -11.43 -3.14
CA ASP A 480 -7.92 -11.81 -4.48
C ASP A 480 -9.00 -12.91 -4.45
N GLY A 481 -9.30 -13.45 -3.27
CA GLY A 481 -10.28 -14.51 -3.04
C GLY A 481 -9.78 -15.93 -3.35
N TYR A 482 -8.52 -16.07 -3.80
CA TYR A 482 -7.94 -17.37 -4.15
C TYR A 482 -7.04 -17.91 -3.03
N THR A 483 -6.92 -19.25 -2.99
CA THR A 483 -5.97 -19.89 -2.07
C THR A 483 -4.54 -19.56 -2.45
N CYS A 484 -3.70 -19.39 -1.43
CA CYS A 484 -2.29 -19.02 -1.62
C CYS A 484 -1.36 -20.23 -1.86
N GLY A 485 -1.90 -21.43 -2.27
CA GLY A 485 -1.16 -22.69 -2.48
C GLY A 485 -0.39 -23.15 -1.25
N VAL A 486 -0.78 -22.69 -0.09
CA VAL A 486 -0.30 -23.19 1.19
C VAL A 486 -1.45 -23.97 1.85
N SER A 487 -1.12 -25.09 2.45
CA SER A 487 -2.04 -25.78 3.34
C SER A 487 -1.30 -26.25 4.58
N LEU A 488 -1.89 -26.00 5.73
CA LEU A 488 -1.40 -26.47 7.02
C LEU A 488 -2.32 -27.57 7.53
N SER A 489 -1.75 -28.63 8.07
CA SER A 489 -2.48 -29.75 8.70
C SER A 489 -1.80 -30.20 9.98
N ASP A 490 -2.50 -31.03 10.75
CA ASP A 490 -2.02 -31.64 12.00
C ASP A 490 -1.51 -30.61 13.03
N ILE A 491 -2.11 -29.40 13.03
CA ILE A 491 -1.72 -28.34 13.94
C ILE A 491 -1.98 -28.80 15.38
N SER A 492 -0.95 -28.73 16.20
CA SER A 492 -0.97 -29.13 17.61
C SER A 492 -0.04 -28.26 18.42
N TYR A 493 -0.35 -28.09 19.71
CA TYR A 493 0.50 -27.37 20.66
C TYR A 493 0.92 -28.33 21.79
N ALA A 494 2.23 -28.36 22.06
CA ALA A 494 2.78 -29.09 23.19
C ALA A 494 4.16 -28.54 23.59
N GLY A 495 4.41 -28.41 24.91
CA GLY A 495 5.75 -28.08 25.42
C GLY A 495 6.31 -26.75 24.96
N GLY A 496 5.47 -25.71 24.87
CA GLY A 496 5.88 -24.36 24.45
C GLY A 496 6.10 -24.21 22.94
N LYS A 497 5.59 -25.14 22.14
CA LYS A 497 5.76 -25.15 20.68
C LYS A 497 4.49 -25.55 19.95
N VAL A 498 4.28 -24.95 18.79
CA VAL A 498 3.29 -25.44 17.83
C VAL A 498 3.98 -26.36 16.82
N SER A 499 3.37 -27.51 16.55
CA SER A 499 3.82 -28.42 15.50
C SER A 499 2.72 -28.58 14.46
N PHE A 500 3.09 -28.58 13.17
CA PHE A 500 2.17 -28.74 12.05
C PHE A 500 2.89 -29.27 10.82
N SER A 501 2.15 -29.79 9.86
CA SER A 501 2.64 -30.13 8.53
C SER A 501 2.23 -29.04 7.56
N ALA A 502 3.18 -28.53 6.77
CA ALA A 502 2.93 -27.54 5.73
C ALA A 502 3.18 -28.13 4.35
N THR A 503 2.26 -27.88 3.42
CA THR A 503 2.49 -28.05 1.98
C THR A 503 2.52 -26.67 1.37
N VAL A 504 3.61 -26.32 0.70
CA VAL A 504 3.81 -25.01 0.07
C VAL A 504 4.12 -25.23 -1.40
N ASP A 505 3.21 -24.76 -2.24
CA ASP A 505 3.42 -24.71 -3.68
C ASP A 505 4.05 -23.37 -4.04
N ASN A 506 5.28 -23.34 -4.48
CA ASN A 506 6.05 -22.15 -4.85
C ASN A 506 6.04 -21.90 -6.37
N THR A 507 5.16 -22.55 -7.13
CA THR A 507 5.04 -22.32 -8.56
C THR A 507 4.77 -20.86 -8.83
N ARG A 508 5.60 -20.26 -9.66
CA ARG A 508 5.44 -18.89 -10.14
C ARG A 508 4.83 -18.93 -11.53
N THR A 509 3.93 -18.02 -11.80
CA THR A 509 3.28 -17.88 -13.11
C THR A 509 3.41 -16.44 -13.57
N LEU A 510 3.94 -16.24 -14.76
CA LEU A 510 3.87 -14.97 -15.45
C LEU A 510 2.63 -14.96 -16.34
N ARG A 511 1.76 -13.98 -16.14
CA ARG A 511 0.54 -13.78 -16.91
C ARG A 511 0.52 -12.38 -17.47
N GLY A 512 0.00 -12.20 -18.67
CA GLY A 512 -0.08 -10.85 -19.19
C GLY A 512 -1.02 -10.70 -20.36
N LYS A 513 -1.13 -9.44 -20.80
CA LYS A 513 -1.85 -9.05 -22.00
C LYS A 513 -0.94 -8.25 -22.91
N VAL A 514 -0.96 -8.57 -24.20
CA VAL A 514 -0.24 -7.84 -25.24
C VAL A 514 -1.25 -7.11 -26.13
N ILE A 515 -1.02 -5.83 -26.29
CA ILE A 515 -1.79 -4.94 -27.15
C ILE A 515 -0.86 -4.18 -28.09
N ASN A 516 -1.40 -3.63 -29.18
CA ASN A 516 -0.66 -2.65 -29.96
C ASN A 516 -0.84 -1.23 -29.36
N SER A 517 -0.19 -0.23 -29.95
CA SER A 517 -0.33 1.18 -29.55
C SER A 517 -1.75 1.72 -29.74
N GLY A 518 -2.57 1.10 -30.60
CA GLY A 518 -4.01 1.36 -30.74
C GLY A 518 -4.90 0.69 -29.69
N ARG A 519 -4.30 -0.01 -28.69
CA ARG A 519 -4.97 -0.78 -27.64
C ARG A 519 -5.71 -2.03 -28.12
N THR A 520 -5.49 -2.46 -29.36
CA THR A 520 -6.04 -3.70 -29.90
C THR A 520 -5.25 -4.89 -29.34
N PRO A 521 -5.91 -5.94 -28.84
CA PRO A 521 -5.24 -7.17 -28.42
C PRO A 521 -4.49 -7.84 -29.58
N LEU A 522 -3.28 -8.31 -29.34
CA LEU A 522 -2.46 -8.98 -30.36
C LEU A 522 -2.39 -10.48 -30.08
N SER A 523 -2.93 -11.25 -31.01
CA SER A 523 -2.86 -12.72 -31.03
C SER A 523 -1.54 -13.20 -31.65
N GLY A 524 -1.06 -14.38 -31.19
CA GLY A 524 0.11 -15.03 -31.75
C GLY A 524 1.44 -14.34 -31.46
N VAL A 525 1.47 -13.40 -30.52
CA VAL A 525 2.72 -12.81 -30.01
C VAL A 525 3.50 -13.89 -29.26
N ARG A 526 4.71 -14.16 -29.67
CA ARG A 526 5.60 -15.06 -28.95
C ARG A 526 6.20 -14.35 -27.74
N ILE A 527 5.96 -14.86 -26.55
CA ILE A 527 6.54 -14.43 -25.30
C ILE A 527 7.67 -15.39 -24.94
N MET A 528 8.84 -14.88 -24.62
CA MET A 528 9.96 -15.65 -24.09
C MET A 528 10.38 -15.10 -22.74
N VAL A 529 10.66 -15.97 -21.80
CA VAL A 529 11.08 -15.65 -20.43
C VAL A 529 12.42 -16.33 -20.17
N SER A 530 13.40 -15.56 -19.74
CA SER A 530 14.76 -16.02 -19.36
C SER A 530 15.21 -15.40 -18.06
N GLU A 531 16.33 -15.88 -17.49
CA GLU A 531 16.96 -15.28 -16.31
C GLU A 531 17.38 -13.81 -16.59
N ALA A 532 17.12 -12.90 -15.65
CA ALA A 532 17.35 -11.45 -15.84
C ALA A 532 18.80 -11.07 -16.14
N ASN A 533 19.75 -11.88 -15.70
CA ASN A 533 21.18 -11.68 -15.96
C ASN A 533 21.68 -12.32 -17.26
N ASN A 534 20.75 -12.84 -18.07
CA ASN A 534 21.10 -13.42 -19.37
C ASN A 534 21.12 -12.30 -20.44
N PRO A 535 22.28 -11.92 -21.00
CA PRO A 535 22.38 -10.86 -22.00
C PRO A 535 21.80 -11.22 -23.38
N SER A 536 20.90 -12.19 -23.48
CA SER A 536 20.14 -12.52 -24.70
C SER A 536 19.04 -11.51 -25.06
N GLY A 537 18.86 -10.42 -24.30
CA GLY A 537 17.96 -9.35 -24.59
C GLY A 537 18.67 -8.15 -25.22
N VAL A 538 18.36 -7.90 -26.46
CA VAL A 538 18.34 -6.63 -27.15
C VAL A 538 19.43 -5.60 -26.80
N ALA A 539 20.46 -5.53 -27.56
CA ALA A 539 20.97 -4.29 -28.14
C ALA A 539 22.02 -4.64 -29.18
N SER A 540 21.81 -4.14 -30.34
CA SER A 540 22.82 -3.83 -31.35
C SER A 540 24.18 -4.57 -31.25
N VAL A 541 24.36 -5.56 -32.14
CA VAL A 541 25.63 -5.80 -32.81
C VAL A 541 26.83 -6.19 -31.92
N GLN A 542 27.11 -7.43 -32.00
CA GLN A 542 28.23 -8.24 -31.50
C GLN A 542 27.87 -9.09 -30.29
N ILE A 543 27.35 -10.28 -30.59
CA ILE A 543 27.17 -11.35 -29.64
C ILE A 543 28.55 -11.86 -29.24
N PRO A 544 29.00 -11.69 -27.98
CA PRO A 544 30.08 -12.50 -27.49
C PRO A 544 29.61 -13.97 -27.53
N LEU A 545 30.45 -14.88 -27.98
CA LEU A 545 30.20 -16.31 -27.82
C LEU A 545 29.69 -16.58 -26.39
N ARG A 546 28.48 -17.11 -26.27
CA ARG A 546 27.90 -17.50 -24.99
C ARG A 546 28.85 -18.48 -24.30
N ILE A 547 29.42 -18.06 -23.20
CA ILE A 547 30.21 -18.92 -22.33
C ILE A 547 29.24 -19.69 -21.47
N ALA A 548 29.30 -21.04 -21.55
CA ALA A 548 28.68 -22.06 -20.70
C ALA A 548 27.63 -21.56 -19.71
N ARG A 549 26.34 -21.65 -20.04
CA ARG A 549 25.23 -21.38 -19.15
C ARG A 549 24.33 -22.60 -18.99
N ARG A 550 23.88 -22.82 -17.76
CA ARG A 550 22.72 -23.64 -17.45
C ARG A 550 21.53 -22.68 -17.29
N ALA A 551 21.12 -22.02 -18.37
CA ALA A 551 19.96 -21.15 -18.36
C ALA A 551 18.73 -21.96 -18.74
N ARG A 552 17.61 -21.66 -18.09
CA ARG A 552 16.28 -22.18 -18.46
C ARG A 552 15.47 -21.05 -19.07
N GLU A 553 14.94 -21.29 -20.27
CA GLU A 553 14.11 -20.34 -21.00
C GLU A 553 12.74 -20.96 -21.26
N PHE A 554 11.69 -20.17 -21.04
CA PHE A 554 10.31 -20.57 -21.24
C PHE A 554 9.69 -19.71 -22.36
N SER A 555 8.81 -20.31 -23.18
CA SER A 555 8.07 -19.53 -24.15
C SER A 555 6.63 -19.99 -24.30
N THR A 556 5.77 -19.05 -24.73
CA THR A 556 4.35 -19.29 -25.03
C THR A 556 3.88 -18.28 -26.07
N TYR A 557 2.61 -18.33 -26.45
CA TYR A 557 1.97 -17.40 -27.38
C TYR A 557 0.74 -16.77 -26.76
N THR A 558 0.43 -15.53 -27.19
CA THR A 558 -0.84 -14.91 -26.82
C THR A 558 -2.01 -15.54 -27.57
N ASN A 559 -3.14 -15.66 -26.90
CA ASN A 559 -4.41 -16.07 -27.49
C ASN A 559 -5.08 -14.91 -28.28
N ASN A 560 -6.29 -15.16 -28.82
CA ASN A 560 -7.03 -14.17 -29.65
C ASN A 560 -7.39 -12.86 -28.91
N ASP A 561 -7.45 -12.90 -27.58
CA ASP A 561 -7.71 -11.74 -26.75
C ASP A 561 -6.42 -11.05 -26.27
N GLY A 562 -5.27 -11.49 -26.82
CA GLY A 562 -3.93 -10.98 -26.47
C GLY A 562 -3.38 -11.48 -25.15
N TYR A 563 -4.03 -12.43 -24.45
CA TYR A 563 -3.56 -12.95 -23.16
C TYR A 563 -2.56 -14.09 -23.33
N PHE A 564 -1.59 -14.13 -22.43
CA PHE A 564 -0.66 -15.24 -22.24
C PHE A 564 -0.55 -15.63 -20.78
N GLU A 565 -0.19 -16.86 -20.55
CA GLU A 565 0.15 -17.39 -19.22
C GLU A 565 1.28 -18.41 -19.39
N ILE A 566 2.27 -18.37 -18.48
CA ILE A 566 3.40 -19.29 -18.50
C ILE A 566 3.80 -19.65 -17.07
N ALA A 567 3.78 -20.95 -16.76
CA ALA A 567 4.28 -21.47 -15.50
C ALA A 567 5.82 -21.55 -15.55
N LEU A 568 6.48 -20.99 -14.55
CA LEU A 568 7.93 -20.93 -14.44
C LEU A 568 8.41 -22.00 -13.45
N GLU A 569 8.23 -23.28 -13.84
CA GLU A 569 8.60 -24.41 -12.98
C GLU A 569 10.12 -24.50 -12.78
N GLY A 570 10.56 -24.50 -11.52
CA GLY A 570 11.97 -24.56 -11.16
C GLY A 570 12.76 -23.29 -11.48
N PHE A 571 12.09 -22.16 -11.71
CA PHE A 571 12.71 -20.85 -11.86
C PHE A 571 12.95 -20.24 -10.48
N GLU A 572 14.21 -20.11 -10.08
CA GLU A 572 14.57 -19.66 -8.71
C GLU A 572 14.83 -18.16 -8.60
N ASP A 573 15.15 -17.49 -9.71
CA ASP A 573 15.50 -16.07 -9.69
C ASP A 573 14.31 -15.17 -9.29
N VAL A 574 14.62 -14.08 -8.60
CA VAL A 574 13.63 -13.06 -8.18
C VAL A 574 13.20 -12.14 -9.30
N SER A 575 13.83 -12.20 -10.46
CA SER A 575 13.50 -11.43 -11.65
C SER A 575 13.76 -12.23 -12.91
N CYS A 576 13.01 -11.94 -13.97
CA CYS A 576 13.20 -12.54 -15.28
C CYS A 576 13.30 -11.46 -16.36
N HIS A 577 13.94 -11.82 -17.48
CA HIS A 577 13.88 -11.01 -18.69
C HIS A 577 12.76 -11.53 -19.60
N VAL A 578 11.83 -10.66 -20.00
CA VAL A 578 10.70 -11.01 -20.85
C VAL A 578 10.90 -10.35 -22.21
N THR A 579 10.84 -11.15 -23.26
CA THR A 579 10.90 -10.69 -24.65
C THR A 579 9.59 -11.05 -25.36
N ALA A 580 8.99 -10.09 -26.10
CA ALA A 580 7.81 -10.32 -26.91
C ALA A 580 8.10 -9.98 -28.38
N SER A 581 7.69 -10.83 -29.30
CA SER A 581 7.90 -10.64 -30.73
C SER A 581 6.68 -11.04 -31.55
N LEU A 582 6.35 -10.22 -32.54
CA LEU A 582 5.33 -10.48 -33.55
C LEU A 582 5.81 -9.86 -34.86
N GLU A 583 5.53 -10.55 -36.01
CA GLU A 583 5.85 -10.01 -37.32
C GLU A 583 5.19 -8.65 -37.55
N GLY A 584 5.93 -7.68 -38.10
CA GLY A 584 5.48 -6.31 -38.31
C GLY A 584 5.61 -5.37 -37.09
N TYR A 585 6.04 -5.89 -35.94
CA TYR A 585 6.19 -5.11 -34.72
C TYR A 585 7.63 -5.06 -34.21
N GLU A 586 7.97 -3.97 -33.54
CA GLU A 586 9.24 -3.83 -32.81
C GLU A 586 9.29 -4.87 -31.68
N ILE A 587 10.48 -5.41 -31.44
CA ILE A 587 10.65 -6.35 -30.36
C ILE A 587 10.61 -5.62 -29.03
N PHE A 588 9.79 -6.12 -28.11
CA PHE A 588 9.73 -5.65 -26.74
C PHE A 588 10.68 -6.48 -25.88
N GLY A 589 11.42 -5.84 -24.96
CA GLY A 589 12.24 -6.49 -23.96
C GLY A 589 12.19 -5.72 -22.66
N THR A 590 11.99 -6.40 -21.54
CA THR A 590 11.98 -5.79 -20.19
C THR A 590 12.36 -6.80 -19.12
N ASP A 591 12.96 -6.31 -18.04
CA ASP A 591 13.16 -7.08 -16.83
C ASP A 591 11.93 -6.96 -15.94
N VAL A 592 11.45 -8.08 -15.43
CA VAL A 592 10.26 -8.19 -14.58
C VAL A 592 10.66 -8.78 -13.25
N LYS A 593 10.36 -8.08 -12.15
CA LYS A 593 10.45 -8.65 -10.83
C LYS A 593 9.29 -9.60 -10.61
N LEU A 594 9.60 -10.85 -10.34
CA LEU A 594 8.59 -11.88 -10.09
C LEU A 594 8.09 -11.80 -8.66
N ASN A 595 6.82 -12.05 -8.47
CA ASN A 595 6.28 -12.30 -7.15
C ASN A 595 6.99 -13.51 -6.53
N LYS A 596 7.15 -13.50 -5.22
CA LYS A 596 7.80 -14.62 -4.50
C LYS A 596 7.09 -15.93 -4.80
N ARG A 597 5.80 -15.84 -5.15
CA ARG A 597 4.92 -16.95 -5.45
C ARG A 597 3.70 -16.47 -6.28
N GLY A 598 3.00 -17.43 -6.91
CA GLY A 598 1.76 -17.17 -7.63
C GLY A 598 1.94 -16.35 -8.90
N ILE A 599 0.98 -15.49 -9.22
CA ILE A 599 0.89 -14.83 -10.51
C ILE A 599 1.56 -13.47 -10.47
N THR A 600 2.50 -13.24 -11.38
CA THR A 600 3.01 -11.90 -11.71
C THR A 600 2.32 -11.42 -12.99
N ASN A 601 1.67 -10.27 -12.94
CA ASN A 601 0.97 -9.69 -14.09
C ASN A 601 1.88 -8.73 -14.86
N LEU A 602 1.81 -8.79 -16.20
CA LEU A 602 2.59 -7.96 -17.11
C LEU A 602 1.69 -7.43 -18.24
N SER A 603 1.75 -6.13 -18.49
CA SER A 603 1.12 -5.50 -19.65
C SER A 603 2.18 -5.11 -20.67
N ILE A 604 2.03 -5.57 -21.91
CA ILE A 604 2.97 -5.31 -22.99
C ILE A 604 2.25 -4.51 -24.08
N THR A 605 2.90 -3.45 -24.57
CA THR A 605 2.46 -2.71 -25.75
C THR A 605 3.52 -2.84 -26.82
N LEU A 606 3.15 -3.37 -27.99
CA LEU A 606 4.02 -3.44 -29.17
C LEU A 606 3.71 -2.29 -30.12
N SER A 607 4.77 -1.68 -30.66
CA SER A 607 4.69 -0.67 -31.71
C SER A 607 5.05 -1.28 -33.06
N HIS A 608 4.41 -0.84 -34.16
CA HIS A 608 4.81 -1.26 -35.51
C HIS A 608 6.26 -0.88 -35.76
N VAL A 609 6.97 -1.66 -36.59
CA VAL A 609 8.36 -1.39 -36.99
C VAL A 609 8.48 -0.01 -37.61
N GLY A 610 9.35 0.83 -37.04
CA GLY A 610 9.59 2.21 -37.50
C GLY A 610 8.43 3.18 -37.22
N GLN A 611 7.50 2.83 -36.31
CA GLN A 611 6.44 3.73 -35.90
C GLN A 611 6.99 4.97 -35.21
N SER A 612 6.39 6.11 -35.52
CA SER A 612 6.68 7.40 -34.89
C SER A 612 5.40 8.00 -34.32
N ASP A 613 5.46 8.58 -33.13
CA ASP A 613 4.35 9.23 -32.47
C ASP A 613 4.48 10.76 -32.57
N PHE A 614 3.39 11.42 -32.96
CA PHE A 614 3.31 12.87 -33.10
C PHE A 614 2.32 13.46 -32.14
N LYS A 615 2.86 14.06 -31.08
CA LYS A 615 2.13 14.77 -30.04
C LYS A 615 2.72 16.18 -29.91
N TYR A 616 1.87 17.21 -29.86
CA TYR A 616 2.30 18.60 -29.77
C TYR A 616 1.90 19.33 -28.51
N TYR A 617 0.99 18.77 -27.70
CA TYR A 617 0.63 19.31 -26.38
C TYR A 617 1.53 18.71 -25.28
N ASP A 618 1.81 19.52 -24.23
CA ASP A 618 2.71 19.10 -23.13
C ASP A 618 2.01 18.24 -22.09
N ASN A 619 0.87 18.74 -21.56
CA ASN A 619 0.09 18.09 -20.52
C ASN A 619 -1.40 18.43 -20.68
N LEU A 620 -2.24 17.86 -19.81
CA LEU A 620 -3.69 18.05 -19.80
C LEU A 620 -4.19 18.88 -18.60
N ALA A 621 -3.31 19.61 -17.92
CA ALA A 621 -3.68 20.38 -16.73
C ALA A 621 -4.51 21.61 -17.07
N ASP A 622 -4.18 22.28 -18.21
CA ASP A 622 -4.84 23.50 -18.65
C ASP A 622 -5.49 23.27 -20.01
N LEU A 623 -6.76 22.87 -20.01
CA LEU A 623 -7.54 22.60 -21.21
C LEU A 623 -8.43 23.79 -21.59
N TYR A 624 -8.49 24.12 -22.87
CA TYR A 624 -9.33 25.18 -23.40
C TYR A 624 -10.19 24.69 -24.55
N ALA A 625 -11.44 25.20 -24.63
CA ALA A 625 -12.35 24.99 -25.74
C ALA A 625 -11.86 25.79 -26.99
N TYR A 626 -11.92 25.19 -28.16
CA TYR A 626 -11.41 25.77 -29.37
C TYR A 626 -12.28 25.47 -30.61
N GLY A 627 -12.31 26.37 -31.58
CA GLY A 627 -13.12 26.24 -32.78
C GLY A 627 -13.12 27.53 -33.62
N ASP A 628 -14.00 27.61 -34.64
CA ASP A 628 -14.15 28.79 -35.49
C ASP A 628 -15.04 29.88 -34.84
N GLY A 629 -15.73 29.57 -33.75
CA GLY A 629 -16.63 30.47 -33.03
C GLY A 629 -17.97 30.73 -33.76
N LYS A 630 -18.36 29.89 -34.73
CA LYS A 630 -19.52 30.14 -35.59
C LYS A 630 -20.34 28.88 -35.88
N SER A 631 -19.73 27.73 -36.03
CA SER A 631 -20.37 26.52 -36.50
C SER A 631 -20.34 25.42 -35.46
N SER A 632 -21.44 24.66 -35.32
CA SER A 632 -21.51 23.43 -34.54
C SER A 632 -20.87 22.24 -35.24
N SER A 633 -20.62 22.32 -36.52
CA SER A 633 -20.00 21.26 -37.35
C SER A 633 -18.67 21.73 -37.89
N GLN A 634 -17.57 21.18 -37.41
CA GLN A 634 -16.21 21.61 -37.69
C GLN A 634 -15.25 20.42 -37.75
N MET A 635 -14.05 20.64 -38.33
CA MET A 635 -12.93 19.70 -38.32
C MET A 635 -11.70 20.39 -37.76
N ALA A 636 -10.93 19.63 -36.93
CA ALA A 636 -9.63 20.09 -36.45
C ALA A 636 -8.55 19.02 -36.62
N ALA A 637 -7.32 19.42 -36.95
CA ALA A 637 -6.20 18.51 -37.16
C ALA A 637 -4.87 19.07 -36.61
N ILE A 638 -3.93 18.18 -36.36
CA ILE A 638 -2.49 18.48 -36.30
C ILE A 638 -1.90 18.37 -37.68
N ARG A 639 -0.89 19.20 -37.99
CA ARG A 639 -0.09 19.10 -39.21
C ARG A 639 1.24 18.42 -38.85
N ILE A 640 1.58 17.38 -39.58
CA ILE A 640 2.88 16.70 -39.52
C ILE A 640 3.64 17.06 -40.82
N PRO A 641 4.77 17.81 -40.73
CA PRO A 641 5.54 18.20 -41.88
C PRO A 641 6.12 17.02 -42.65
N ALA A 642 6.22 17.12 -43.96
CA ALA A 642 6.71 16.07 -44.85
C ALA A 642 8.11 15.56 -44.48
N ASP A 643 8.98 16.43 -43.96
CA ASP A 643 10.35 16.09 -43.56
C ASP A 643 10.42 15.28 -42.25
N ARG A 644 9.31 15.16 -41.52
CA ARG A 644 9.16 14.32 -40.30
C ARG A 644 8.43 13.00 -40.56
N LEU A 645 7.94 12.79 -41.76
CA LEU A 645 7.24 11.59 -42.20
C LEU A 645 8.21 10.60 -42.87
N PRO A 646 7.85 9.28 -42.91
CA PRO A 646 8.64 8.30 -43.65
C PRO A 646 8.84 8.71 -45.11
N ALA A 647 10.08 8.58 -45.63
CA ALA A 647 10.47 9.02 -46.94
C ALA A 647 9.73 8.30 -48.11
N GLU A 648 9.23 7.11 -47.85
CA GLU A 648 8.44 6.28 -48.75
C GLU A 648 6.92 6.42 -48.60
N GLY A 649 6.46 7.31 -47.75
CA GLY A 649 5.06 7.35 -47.34
C GLY A 649 4.79 6.38 -46.18
N GLY A 650 3.54 6.29 -45.73
CA GLY A 650 3.19 5.47 -44.56
C GLY A 650 1.69 5.34 -44.35
N GLU A 651 1.36 4.90 -43.18
CA GLU A 651 0.01 4.73 -42.68
C GLU A 651 -0.12 5.33 -41.30
N VAL A 652 -1.31 5.86 -40.98
CA VAL A 652 -1.69 6.22 -39.58
C VAL A 652 -2.15 4.95 -38.90
N THR A 653 -1.43 4.49 -37.86
CA THR A 653 -1.74 3.24 -37.17
C THR A 653 -2.73 3.45 -36.05
N ASN A 654 -2.69 4.61 -35.36
CA ASN A 654 -3.71 4.98 -34.39
C ASN A 654 -3.80 6.50 -34.21
N VAL A 655 -4.95 6.94 -33.70
CA VAL A 655 -5.18 8.34 -33.33
C VAL A 655 -5.74 8.37 -31.90
N THR A 656 -5.11 9.17 -31.03
CA THR A 656 -5.62 9.46 -29.68
C THR A 656 -6.13 10.90 -29.65
N PHE A 657 -7.35 11.11 -29.22
CA PHE A 657 -7.95 12.45 -29.11
C PHE A 657 -8.96 12.49 -27.95
N ALA A 658 -9.38 13.70 -27.56
CA ALA A 658 -10.40 13.88 -26.54
C ALA A 658 -11.61 14.62 -27.13
N PRO A 659 -12.77 13.95 -27.33
CA PRO A 659 -13.99 14.61 -27.75
C PRO A 659 -14.47 15.54 -26.64
N TYR A 660 -14.87 16.77 -27.00
CA TYR A 660 -15.22 17.78 -25.98
C TYR A 660 -16.71 17.85 -25.69
N TRP A 661 -17.54 17.93 -26.73
CA TRP A 661 -18.99 18.04 -26.64
C TRP A 661 -19.72 16.86 -27.30
N PRO A 662 -20.93 16.51 -26.85
CA PRO A 662 -21.77 15.56 -27.56
C PRO A 662 -22.06 16.07 -28.98
N ALA A 663 -22.13 15.16 -29.94
CA ALA A 663 -22.39 15.47 -31.33
C ALA A 663 -23.25 14.40 -32.00
N SER A 664 -23.86 14.72 -33.16
CA SER A 664 -24.63 13.77 -33.96
C SER A 664 -23.74 12.68 -34.55
N ALA A 665 -22.48 13.01 -34.87
CA ALA A 665 -21.47 12.06 -35.28
C ALA A 665 -20.04 12.62 -35.10
N TYR A 666 -19.07 11.68 -34.99
CA TYR A 666 -17.64 11.97 -35.01
C TYR A 666 -16.96 11.18 -36.12
N TYR A 667 -15.94 11.77 -36.73
CA TYR A 667 -15.15 11.14 -37.78
C TYR A 667 -13.67 11.39 -37.53
N LEU A 668 -12.81 10.40 -37.75
CA LEU A 668 -11.38 10.65 -37.96
C LEU A 668 -11.15 11.05 -39.42
N VAL A 669 -10.24 11.99 -39.60
CA VAL A 669 -9.86 12.50 -40.94
C VAL A 669 -8.36 12.47 -41.10
N VAL A 670 -7.90 12.00 -42.25
CA VAL A 670 -6.50 12.02 -42.65
C VAL A 670 -6.42 12.65 -44.03
N ASP A 671 -5.58 13.66 -44.16
CA ASP A 671 -5.42 14.47 -45.37
C ASP A 671 -3.96 14.66 -45.75
N SER A 672 -3.65 14.72 -47.03
CA SER A 672 -2.33 15.15 -47.53
C SER A 672 -2.24 16.67 -47.78
N GLY A 673 -3.24 17.43 -47.33
CA GLY A 673 -3.37 18.86 -47.58
C GLY A 673 -4.13 19.21 -48.87
N GLU A 674 -4.12 18.33 -49.87
CA GLU A 674 -4.83 18.48 -51.13
C GLU A 674 -5.88 17.37 -51.32
N ASP A 675 -5.55 16.16 -50.89
CA ASP A 675 -6.37 14.97 -51.06
C ASP A 675 -6.80 14.37 -49.73
N ARG A 676 -8.09 14.05 -49.56
CA ARG A 676 -8.63 13.26 -48.47
C ARG A 676 -8.14 11.80 -48.61
N ILE A 677 -7.42 11.33 -47.61
CA ILE A 677 -6.91 9.96 -47.55
C ILE A 677 -7.90 9.06 -46.81
N LEU A 678 -8.43 9.56 -45.67
CA LEU A 678 -9.36 8.80 -44.82
C LEU A 678 -10.45 9.70 -44.27
N THR A 679 -11.69 9.22 -44.34
CA THR A 679 -12.82 9.65 -43.51
C THR A 679 -13.38 8.42 -42.84
N TYR A 680 -13.15 8.29 -41.56
CA TYR A 680 -13.56 7.12 -40.77
C TYR A 680 -14.60 7.51 -39.73
N LYS A 681 -15.86 7.06 -39.90
CA LYS A 681 -16.92 7.33 -38.97
C LYS A 681 -16.72 6.52 -37.68
N LEU A 682 -16.70 7.20 -36.54
CA LEU A 682 -16.58 6.57 -35.24
C LEU A 682 -17.92 6.00 -34.75
N PRO A 683 -17.92 4.98 -33.88
CA PRO A 683 -19.10 4.60 -33.14
C PRO A 683 -19.64 5.77 -32.30
N ASP A 684 -20.90 5.72 -31.90
CA ASP A 684 -21.48 6.73 -31.03
C ASP A 684 -20.69 6.85 -29.71
N ILE A 685 -20.27 8.07 -29.39
CA ILE A 685 -19.48 8.35 -28.18
C ILE A 685 -20.43 8.72 -27.05
N SER A 686 -20.47 7.92 -26.00
CA SER A 686 -21.30 8.16 -24.83
C SER A 686 -20.79 9.35 -24.00
N ASN A 687 -21.70 10.08 -23.35
CA ASN A 687 -21.40 11.32 -22.61
C ASN A 687 -20.34 11.14 -21.50
N ASN A 688 -20.19 9.95 -20.91
CA ASN A 688 -19.18 9.65 -19.91
C ASN A 688 -17.76 9.53 -20.47
N LEU A 689 -17.59 9.42 -21.80
CA LEU A 689 -16.31 9.40 -22.49
C LEU A 689 -15.88 10.79 -22.97
N LEU A 690 -16.75 11.80 -22.89
CA LEU A 690 -16.39 13.16 -23.24
C LEU A 690 -15.27 13.70 -22.34
N ARG A 691 -14.36 14.50 -22.92
CA ARG A 691 -13.19 15.10 -22.25
C ARG A 691 -12.19 14.05 -21.72
N THR A 692 -12.29 12.80 -22.17
CA THR A 692 -11.32 11.74 -21.88
C THR A 692 -10.55 11.36 -23.14
N LEU A 693 -9.30 10.93 -22.98
CA LEU A 693 -8.51 10.48 -24.11
C LEU A 693 -9.05 9.13 -24.63
N MET A 694 -9.44 9.13 -25.89
CA MET A 694 -9.85 7.94 -26.64
C MET A 694 -8.78 7.56 -27.63
N VAL A 695 -8.51 6.26 -27.76
CA VAL A 695 -7.58 5.73 -28.77
C VAL A 695 -8.39 4.97 -29.81
N VAL A 696 -8.18 5.30 -31.09
CA VAL A 696 -8.78 4.60 -32.22
C VAL A 696 -7.66 3.93 -33.01
N ASP A 697 -7.73 2.61 -33.09
CA ASP A 697 -6.82 1.80 -33.91
C ASP A 697 -7.25 1.84 -35.39
N LEU A 698 -6.32 2.18 -36.26
CA LEU A 698 -6.47 2.26 -37.72
C LEU A 698 -5.59 1.24 -38.44
N SER A 699 -4.91 0.33 -37.71
CA SER A 699 -3.98 -0.63 -38.31
C SER A 699 -4.62 -1.57 -39.36
N GLU A 700 -5.92 -1.83 -39.23
CA GLU A 700 -6.70 -2.62 -40.20
C GLU A 700 -7.48 -1.74 -41.21
N VAL A 701 -7.29 -0.41 -41.16
CA VAL A 701 -8.01 0.54 -42.02
C VAL A 701 -7.06 1.06 -43.09
N VAL A 702 -7.41 0.87 -44.36
CA VAL A 702 -6.60 1.36 -45.47
C VAL A 702 -6.54 2.90 -45.46
N ASN A 703 -5.34 3.45 -45.21
CA ASN A 703 -5.12 4.88 -45.06
C ASN A 703 -3.72 5.32 -45.51
N HIS A 704 -3.19 4.73 -46.61
CA HIS A 704 -1.87 5.04 -47.14
C HIS A 704 -1.74 6.48 -47.57
N PHE A 705 -0.74 7.20 -47.08
CA PHE A 705 -0.38 8.52 -47.54
C PHE A 705 0.90 8.51 -48.41
N PRO A 706 0.96 9.34 -49.45
CA PRO A 706 2.10 9.40 -50.35
C PRO A 706 3.30 10.13 -49.71
N PRO A 707 4.54 9.87 -50.17
CA PRO A 707 5.72 10.58 -49.71
C PRO A 707 5.74 12.07 -50.12
N GLY A 708 6.48 12.87 -49.36
CA GLY A 708 6.84 14.24 -49.74
C GLY A 708 5.76 15.31 -49.57
N LYS A 709 4.60 14.96 -48.98
CA LYS A 709 3.53 15.90 -48.65
C LYS A 709 3.34 15.99 -47.17
N ASP A 710 2.91 17.16 -46.67
CA ASP A 710 2.46 17.31 -45.28
C ASP A 710 1.22 16.44 -45.00
N LEU A 711 1.13 15.90 -43.79
CA LEU A 711 -0.01 15.11 -43.37
C LEU A 711 -0.80 15.86 -42.30
N TYR A 712 -2.10 15.91 -42.49
CA TYR A 712 -3.05 16.42 -41.47
C TYR A 712 -3.82 15.26 -40.92
N VAL A 713 -3.70 15.06 -39.62
CA VAL A 713 -4.44 14.02 -38.88
C VAL A 713 -5.33 14.69 -37.87
N GLY A 714 -6.62 14.42 -37.92
CA GLY A 714 -7.60 15.12 -37.11
C GLY A 714 -8.89 14.39 -36.90
N TYR A 715 -9.85 15.12 -36.35
CA TYR A 715 -11.21 14.62 -36.22
C TYR A 715 -12.22 15.71 -36.55
N ALA A 716 -13.40 15.25 -37.01
CA ALA A 716 -14.54 16.08 -37.32
C ALA A 716 -15.67 15.82 -36.31
N ILE A 717 -16.38 16.88 -35.96
CA ILE A 717 -17.57 16.87 -35.15
C ILE A 717 -18.74 17.39 -36.00
N GLN A 718 -19.81 16.62 -36.09
CA GLN A 718 -21.02 16.98 -36.80
C GLN A 718 -22.11 17.33 -35.79
N ASP A 719 -22.70 18.52 -35.91
CA ASP A 719 -23.81 19.04 -35.09
C ASP A 719 -23.55 18.85 -33.59
N ALA A 720 -22.59 19.57 -33.03
CA ALA A 720 -22.29 19.58 -31.61
C ALA A 720 -23.55 19.98 -30.83
N GLN A 721 -23.97 19.12 -29.90
CA GLN A 721 -25.21 19.25 -29.13
C GLN A 721 -24.93 20.00 -27.84
N ILE A 722 -24.96 21.34 -27.90
CA ILE A 722 -24.80 22.22 -26.75
C ILE A 722 -25.87 23.30 -26.74
N ASP A 723 -26.47 23.56 -25.60
CA ASP A 723 -27.44 24.62 -25.36
C ASP A 723 -26.77 25.91 -24.84
N ASP A 724 -25.57 26.25 -25.32
CA ASP A 724 -24.72 27.32 -24.78
C ASP A 724 -24.15 28.21 -25.88
N GLU A 725 -23.73 29.43 -25.53
CA GLU A 725 -23.00 30.39 -26.36
C GLU A 725 -21.69 29.82 -26.95
N TYR A 726 -21.18 28.68 -26.41
CA TYR A 726 -19.92 28.05 -26.79
C TYR A 726 -20.00 26.99 -27.89
N PHE A 727 -21.14 26.84 -28.57
CA PHE A 727 -21.33 25.82 -29.62
C PHE A 727 -20.30 25.86 -30.76
N GLY A 728 -19.71 26.99 -31.01
CA GLY A 728 -18.67 27.18 -32.05
C GLY A 728 -17.24 26.77 -31.62
N TYR A 729 -17.05 26.14 -30.45
CA TYR A 729 -15.74 25.76 -29.90
C TYR A 729 -15.68 24.27 -29.50
N PRO A 730 -15.88 23.33 -30.44
CA PRO A 730 -16.09 21.93 -30.10
C PRO A 730 -14.81 21.12 -29.83
N PHE A 731 -13.63 21.70 -29.93
CA PHE A 731 -12.35 21.01 -29.76
C PHE A 731 -11.64 21.39 -28.47
N LEU A 732 -10.76 20.49 -27.99
CA LEU A 732 -9.85 20.76 -26.88
C LEU A 732 -8.45 21.08 -27.37
N VAL A 733 -7.87 22.16 -26.82
CA VAL A 733 -6.44 22.47 -26.94
C VAL A 733 -5.80 22.57 -25.56
N ALA A 734 -4.50 22.29 -25.49
CA ALA A 734 -3.68 22.35 -24.29
C ALA A 734 -2.37 23.10 -24.57
N PRO A 735 -1.65 23.58 -23.54
CA PRO A 735 -0.31 24.16 -23.71
C PRO A 735 0.63 23.20 -24.43
N GLY A 736 1.48 23.75 -25.32
CA GLY A 736 2.44 22.96 -26.10
C GLY A 736 2.97 23.72 -27.33
N ILE A 737 3.55 22.99 -28.26
CA ILE A 737 4.00 23.53 -29.57
C ILE A 737 2.76 23.85 -30.42
N PRO A 738 2.54 25.11 -30.85
CA PRO A 738 1.34 25.49 -31.58
C PRO A 738 1.13 24.61 -32.83
N ASN A 739 0.09 23.80 -32.82
CA ASN A 739 -0.28 22.91 -33.90
C ASN A 739 -1.79 22.57 -33.81
N CYS A 740 -2.61 23.48 -34.34
CA CYS A 740 -4.03 23.28 -34.50
C CYS A 740 -4.51 23.95 -35.76
N TYR A 741 -5.04 23.19 -36.70
CA TYR A 741 -5.59 23.60 -37.96
C TYR A 741 -7.09 23.31 -37.98
N ILE A 742 -7.89 24.24 -38.47
CA ILE A 742 -9.34 24.09 -38.58
C ILE A 742 -9.75 24.12 -40.02
N SER A 743 -10.76 23.35 -40.40
CA SER A 743 -11.44 23.36 -41.70
C SER A 743 -12.94 23.40 -41.50
N GLU A 744 -13.68 23.89 -42.47
CA GLU A 744 -15.12 23.73 -42.55
C GLU A 744 -15.47 22.24 -42.58
N PHE A 745 -16.63 21.90 -42.05
CA PHE A 745 -17.11 20.53 -42.04
C PHE A 745 -17.41 20.04 -43.44
N ASN A 746 -16.52 19.18 -43.95
CA ASN A 746 -16.68 18.51 -45.26
C ASN A 746 -15.95 17.15 -45.17
N LEU A 747 -16.67 16.06 -45.43
CA LEU A 747 -16.12 14.71 -45.32
C LEU A 747 -15.30 14.26 -46.52
N ASP A 748 -15.39 14.99 -47.65
CA ASP A 748 -14.68 14.63 -48.88
C ASP A 748 -13.42 15.47 -49.12
N SER A 749 -13.35 16.65 -48.52
CA SER A 749 -12.22 17.58 -48.74
C SER A 749 -11.98 18.49 -47.52
N SER A 750 -10.81 19.09 -47.42
CA SER A 750 -10.47 20.04 -46.36
C SER A 750 -9.71 21.24 -46.90
N THR A 751 -9.99 22.40 -46.28
CA THR A 751 -9.17 23.61 -46.45
C THR A 751 -8.64 24.01 -45.09
N TRP A 752 -7.48 23.47 -44.74
CA TRP A 752 -6.88 23.66 -43.42
C TRP A 752 -6.33 25.08 -43.25
N VAL A 753 -6.83 25.76 -42.21
CA VAL A 753 -6.38 27.11 -41.85
C VAL A 753 -5.75 27.07 -40.50
N SER A 754 -4.50 27.44 -40.39
CA SER A 754 -3.84 27.65 -39.09
C SER A 754 -4.48 28.82 -38.37
N LYS A 755 -4.87 28.64 -37.11
CA LYS A 755 -5.43 29.71 -36.30
C LYS A 755 -4.34 30.41 -35.49
N PRO A 756 -3.84 31.58 -35.91
CA PRO A 756 -2.71 32.26 -35.30
C PRO A 756 -3.00 32.83 -33.88
N GLY A 757 -4.25 32.79 -33.42
CA GLY A 757 -4.63 33.22 -32.07
C GLY A 757 -4.14 32.32 -30.91
N ASN A 758 -3.70 31.11 -31.23
CA ASN A 758 -3.30 30.12 -30.21
C ASN A 758 -1.79 30.09 -30.00
N LYS A 759 -1.22 31.18 -29.58
CA LYS A 759 0.20 31.19 -29.19
C LYS A 759 0.40 30.27 -27.97
N GLY A 760 1.11 29.16 -28.16
CA GLY A 760 1.45 28.22 -27.11
C GLY A 760 0.43 27.09 -26.86
N TYR A 761 -0.53 26.86 -27.76
CA TYR A 761 -1.51 25.78 -27.64
C TYR A 761 -1.48 24.83 -28.84
N ALA A 762 -1.67 23.53 -28.57
CA ALA A 762 -1.81 22.49 -29.58
C ALA A 762 -3.16 21.76 -29.40
N LEU A 763 -3.69 21.20 -30.50
CA LEU A 763 -4.85 20.31 -30.44
C LEU A 763 -4.52 19.10 -29.55
N VAL A 764 -5.46 18.71 -28.68
CA VAL A 764 -5.34 17.49 -27.87
C VAL A 764 -5.58 16.28 -28.76
N LEU A 765 -4.55 15.96 -29.53
CA LEU A 765 -4.49 14.84 -30.47
C LEU A 765 -3.07 14.30 -30.55
N ASN A 766 -2.96 12.98 -30.61
CA ASN A 766 -1.72 12.24 -30.89
C ASN A 766 -1.98 11.32 -32.08
N ALA A 767 -1.05 11.24 -33.01
CA ALA A 767 -1.10 10.35 -34.18
C ALA A 767 0.14 9.46 -34.20
N SER A 768 -0.05 8.16 -34.36
CA SER A 768 1.03 7.19 -34.56
C SER A 768 1.10 6.83 -36.03
N ILE A 769 2.28 6.85 -36.58
CA ILE A 769 2.56 6.65 -38.01
C ILE A 769 3.61 5.57 -38.18
N ALA A 770 3.33 4.61 -39.07
CA ALA A 770 4.27 3.58 -39.48
C ALA A 770 4.64 3.76 -40.99
N PRO A 771 5.86 3.38 -41.42
CA PRO A 771 6.24 3.34 -42.81
C PRO A 771 5.42 2.33 -43.62
N ALA A 772 5.09 2.63 -44.86
CA ALA A 772 4.41 1.69 -45.75
C ALA A 772 5.30 0.46 -46.04
N GLY A 773 4.74 -0.73 -45.99
CA GLY A 773 5.31 -1.97 -46.51
C GLY A 773 6.58 -2.48 -45.84
N LYS A 774 6.81 -2.20 -44.55
CA LYS A 774 7.95 -2.76 -43.81
C LYS A 774 7.56 -3.87 -42.83
N ASP A 775 6.98 -4.90 -43.36
CA ASP A 775 6.88 -6.17 -42.63
C ASP A 775 8.24 -6.86 -42.70
N LYS A 776 9.04 -6.72 -41.66
CA LYS A 776 10.20 -7.59 -41.48
C LYS A 776 9.91 -8.56 -40.37
N PRO A 777 9.77 -9.85 -40.66
CA PRO A 777 9.68 -10.84 -39.64
C PRO A 777 10.98 -10.84 -38.84
N VAL A 778 10.90 -10.66 -37.54
CA VAL A 778 12.04 -10.82 -36.65
C VAL A 778 11.82 -12.08 -35.85
N SER A 779 12.61 -13.11 -36.12
CA SER A 779 12.61 -14.33 -35.30
C SER A 779 13.60 -14.18 -34.14
N PHE A 780 13.38 -14.95 -33.06
CA PHE A 780 14.34 -15.00 -31.96
C PHE A 780 15.74 -15.44 -32.42
N ALA A 781 15.81 -16.37 -33.40
CA ALA A 781 17.08 -16.81 -33.98
C ALA A 781 17.83 -15.66 -34.66
N GLN A 782 17.13 -14.72 -35.32
CA GLN A 782 17.74 -13.52 -35.90
C GLN A 782 18.26 -12.56 -34.84
N MET A 783 17.71 -12.61 -33.64
CA MET A 783 18.18 -11.88 -32.47
C MET A 783 19.35 -12.55 -31.74
N GLY A 784 19.81 -13.71 -32.21
CA GLY A 784 20.86 -14.48 -31.54
C GLY A 784 20.36 -15.36 -30.40
N ILE A 785 19.05 -15.62 -30.33
CA ILE A 785 18.43 -16.45 -29.28
C ILE A 785 18.00 -17.79 -29.89
N PRO A 786 18.50 -18.95 -29.40
CA PRO A 786 17.95 -20.24 -29.78
C PRO A 786 16.50 -20.35 -29.35
N ALA A 787 15.67 -21.00 -30.13
CA ALA A 787 14.27 -21.20 -29.78
C ALA A 787 13.71 -22.47 -30.41
N ILE A 788 12.73 -23.12 -29.77
CA ILE A 788 12.00 -24.22 -30.36
C ILE A 788 11.21 -23.68 -31.57
N ALA A 789 11.37 -24.29 -32.72
CA ALA A 789 10.64 -23.92 -33.94
C ALA A 789 9.15 -24.22 -33.76
N ASP A 790 8.33 -23.25 -34.05
CA ASP A 790 6.88 -23.42 -34.01
C ASP A 790 6.23 -22.84 -35.25
N PRO A 791 6.08 -23.66 -36.32
CA PRO A 791 5.46 -23.21 -37.56
C PRO A 791 3.95 -22.93 -37.40
N GLY A 792 3.28 -23.52 -36.41
CA GLY A 792 1.87 -23.27 -36.12
C GLY A 792 1.62 -22.02 -35.27
N LYS A 793 2.70 -21.37 -34.76
CA LYS A 793 2.63 -20.19 -33.91
C LYS A 793 1.65 -20.32 -32.74
N GLY A 794 1.65 -21.50 -32.11
CA GLY A 794 0.78 -21.84 -30.95
C GLY A 794 -0.66 -22.22 -31.32
N VAL A 795 -1.01 -22.27 -32.60
CA VAL A 795 -2.36 -22.64 -33.06
C VAL A 795 -2.36 -24.07 -33.58
N TYR A 796 -2.91 -24.98 -32.79
CA TYR A 796 -2.96 -26.40 -33.10
C TYR A 796 -4.33 -27.00 -32.75
N SER A 797 -4.68 -28.07 -33.49
CA SER A 797 -5.84 -28.91 -33.22
C SER A 797 -5.41 -30.31 -32.73
N ALA A 798 -6.29 -31.00 -32.03
CA ALA A 798 -6.04 -32.37 -31.65
C ALA A 798 -5.76 -33.24 -32.89
N SER A 799 -4.73 -34.08 -32.82
CA SER A 799 -4.17 -34.90 -33.91
C SER A 799 -3.13 -34.23 -34.81
N ASP A 800 -2.89 -32.94 -34.68
CA ASP A 800 -1.78 -32.28 -35.38
C ASP A 800 -0.43 -32.91 -34.93
N ALA A 801 0.55 -32.83 -35.81
CA ALA A 801 1.92 -33.28 -35.52
C ALA A 801 2.82 -32.06 -35.28
N PHE A 802 3.31 -31.91 -34.07
CA PHE A 802 4.32 -30.88 -33.73
C PHE A 802 5.72 -31.38 -34.10
N GLN A 803 6.46 -30.56 -34.87
CA GLN A 803 7.82 -30.89 -35.31
C GLN A 803 8.83 -30.55 -34.23
N LEU A 804 9.65 -31.51 -33.80
CA LEU A 804 10.72 -31.28 -32.81
C LEU A 804 11.98 -30.72 -33.49
N GLN A 805 12.05 -29.43 -33.58
CA GLN A 805 13.14 -28.70 -34.27
C GLN A 805 13.49 -27.41 -33.50
N MET A 806 14.80 -27.09 -33.46
CA MET A 806 15.27 -25.77 -32.98
C MET A 806 15.48 -24.81 -34.14
N GLN A 807 15.16 -23.53 -33.90
CA GLN A 807 15.68 -22.41 -34.64
C GLN A 807 16.96 -21.92 -33.96
N LEU A 808 18.09 -22.08 -34.60
CA LEU A 808 19.38 -21.72 -34.02
C LEU A 808 19.91 -20.44 -34.71
N PRO A 809 20.54 -19.52 -33.95
CA PRO A 809 21.27 -18.38 -34.50
C PRO A 809 22.38 -18.83 -35.44
N GLU A 810 22.68 -18.00 -36.44
CA GLU A 810 23.77 -18.26 -37.35
C GLU A 810 25.10 -18.36 -36.60
N GLY A 811 25.86 -19.43 -36.83
CA GLY A 811 27.15 -19.67 -36.20
C GLY A 811 27.13 -20.32 -34.81
N LEU A 812 25.96 -20.56 -34.25
CA LEU A 812 25.86 -21.29 -32.99
C LEU A 812 26.06 -22.78 -33.19
N ALA A 813 27.13 -23.36 -32.58
CA ALA A 813 27.46 -24.76 -32.70
C ALA A 813 26.87 -25.58 -31.53
N VAL A 814 25.89 -26.42 -31.84
CA VAL A 814 25.24 -27.34 -30.89
C VAL A 814 25.72 -28.75 -31.17
N SER A 815 26.17 -29.50 -30.15
CA SER A 815 26.67 -30.87 -30.26
C SER A 815 25.54 -31.88 -30.41
N SER A 816 24.44 -31.70 -29.64
CA SER A 816 23.24 -32.52 -29.71
C SER A 816 22.05 -31.79 -29.06
N THR A 817 20.84 -32.27 -29.36
CA THR A 817 19.60 -31.78 -28.76
C THR A 817 18.82 -33.00 -28.24
N GLU A 818 18.44 -32.96 -26.97
CA GLU A 818 17.51 -33.89 -26.37
C GLU A 818 16.12 -33.29 -26.33
N TRP A 819 15.10 -34.15 -26.56
CA TRP A 819 13.72 -33.72 -26.61
C TRP A 819 12.87 -34.43 -25.59
N PHE A 820 12.00 -33.66 -24.92
CA PHE A 820 10.97 -34.19 -24.03
C PHE A 820 9.60 -33.62 -24.44
N PHE A 821 8.56 -34.42 -24.24
CA PHE A 821 7.18 -34.00 -24.43
C PHE A 821 6.38 -34.40 -23.20
N ASP A 822 5.77 -33.46 -22.53
CA ASP A 822 5.12 -33.60 -21.22
C ASP A 822 6.03 -34.37 -20.22
N GLY A 823 7.28 -33.97 -20.14
CA GLY A 823 8.29 -34.54 -19.26
C GLY A 823 8.82 -35.93 -19.67
N LYS A 824 8.37 -36.50 -20.81
CA LYS A 824 8.81 -37.81 -21.31
C LYS A 824 9.78 -37.67 -22.46
N GLU A 825 10.97 -38.27 -22.32
CA GLU A 825 12.01 -38.25 -23.34
C GLU A 825 11.52 -38.85 -24.69
N LYS A 826 11.88 -38.18 -25.78
CA LYS A 826 11.52 -38.52 -27.17
C LYS A 826 12.76 -38.80 -28.01
N THR A 827 13.56 -39.77 -27.57
CA THR A 827 14.81 -40.14 -28.26
C THR A 827 14.56 -40.48 -29.70
N GLY A 828 15.19 -39.73 -30.63
CA GLY A 828 15.13 -39.97 -32.08
C GLY A 828 13.80 -39.60 -32.76
N ALA A 829 12.80 -39.09 -32.03
CA ALA A 829 11.58 -38.60 -32.64
C ALA A 829 11.79 -37.28 -33.39
N LYS A 830 11.14 -37.12 -34.56
CA LYS A 830 11.13 -35.86 -35.33
C LYS A 830 9.87 -35.04 -35.11
N SER A 831 8.84 -35.69 -34.58
CA SER A 831 7.56 -35.03 -34.26
C SER A 831 6.82 -35.78 -33.16
N VAL A 832 5.88 -35.08 -32.53
CA VAL A 832 4.93 -35.64 -31.55
C VAL A 832 3.51 -35.33 -32.00
N SER A 833 2.58 -36.24 -31.75
CA SER A 833 1.15 -36.00 -32.00
C SER A 833 0.55 -35.27 -30.81
N LEU A 834 -0.22 -34.26 -31.10
CA LEU A 834 -0.90 -33.43 -30.08
C LEU A 834 -2.28 -34.03 -29.75
N THR A 835 -2.68 -33.85 -28.52
CA THR A 835 -4.03 -34.11 -28.01
C THR A 835 -4.66 -32.81 -27.51
N ALA A 836 -5.97 -32.75 -27.27
CA ALA A 836 -6.59 -31.58 -26.70
C ALA A 836 -6.03 -31.28 -25.28
N GLY A 837 -5.73 -30.03 -24.97
CA GLY A 837 -5.18 -29.61 -23.69
C GLY A 837 -3.86 -28.88 -23.81
N SER A 838 -3.23 -28.56 -22.67
CA SER A 838 -1.92 -27.90 -22.62
C SER A 838 -0.80 -28.95 -22.64
N HIS A 839 0.21 -28.72 -23.46
CA HIS A 839 1.40 -29.56 -23.60
C HIS A 839 2.67 -28.74 -23.44
N THR A 840 3.73 -29.38 -22.92
CA THR A 840 5.07 -28.78 -22.86
C THR A 840 6.04 -29.53 -23.75
N VAL A 841 6.67 -28.85 -24.70
CA VAL A 841 7.78 -29.35 -25.49
C VAL A 841 9.07 -28.78 -24.90
N THR A 842 9.95 -29.70 -24.47
CA THR A 842 11.27 -29.30 -23.88
C THR A 842 12.39 -29.72 -24.83
N ALA A 843 13.33 -28.81 -25.08
CA ALA A 843 14.58 -29.07 -25.78
C ALA A 843 15.77 -28.77 -24.84
N VAL A 844 16.69 -29.72 -24.72
CA VAL A 844 17.96 -29.52 -24.01
C VAL A 844 19.07 -29.50 -25.08
N LEU A 845 19.69 -28.34 -25.25
CA LEU A 845 20.84 -28.19 -26.13
C LEU A 845 22.14 -28.51 -25.38
N HIS A 846 22.98 -29.34 -25.99
CA HIS A 846 24.31 -29.67 -25.52
C HIS A 846 25.35 -28.97 -26.37
N TYR A 847 26.24 -28.23 -25.78
CA TYR A 847 27.33 -27.50 -26.46
C TYR A 847 28.64 -28.28 -26.40
N ALA A 848 29.59 -27.90 -27.26
CA ALA A 848 30.90 -28.56 -27.37
C ALA A 848 31.77 -28.45 -26.11
N ASP A 849 31.54 -27.48 -25.28
CA ASP A 849 32.22 -27.25 -23.99
C ASP A 849 31.61 -28.04 -22.83
N GLY A 850 30.56 -28.85 -23.10
CA GLY A 850 29.85 -29.67 -22.10
C GLY A 850 28.78 -28.91 -21.33
N SER A 851 28.53 -27.66 -21.64
CA SER A 851 27.40 -26.90 -21.08
C SER A 851 26.07 -27.29 -21.71
N THR A 852 24.97 -27.01 -21.04
CA THR A 852 23.62 -27.26 -21.53
C THR A 852 22.72 -26.06 -21.32
N GLU A 853 21.77 -25.85 -22.25
CA GLU A 853 20.63 -24.92 -22.09
C GLU A 853 19.33 -25.66 -22.31
N THR A 854 18.30 -25.31 -21.56
CA THR A 854 16.97 -25.91 -21.63
C THR A 854 15.96 -24.88 -22.11
N PHE A 855 15.12 -25.27 -23.06
CA PHE A 855 14.07 -24.45 -23.65
C PHE A 855 12.74 -25.17 -23.50
N ASP A 856 11.75 -24.50 -22.96
CA ASP A 856 10.38 -25.02 -22.80
C ASP A 856 9.43 -24.18 -23.67
N LEU A 857 8.62 -24.84 -24.49
CA LEU A 857 7.53 -24.24 -25.26
C LEU A 857 6.21 -24.82 -24.80
N MET A 858 5.31 -23.98 -24.30
CA MET A 858 3.94 -24.38 -23.96
C MET A 858 3.03 -24.22 -25.17
N ILE A 859 2.26 -25.25 -25.47
CA ILE A 859 1.32 -25.32 -26.57
C ILE A 859 -0.06 -25.63 -26.01
N ASN A 860 -1.04 -24.82 -26.37
CA ASN A 860 -2.44 -25.07 -26.07
C ASN A 860 -3.14 -25.61 -27.31
N VAL A 861 -3.74 -26.78 -27.22
CA VAL A 861 -4.38 -27.49 -28.32
C VAL A 861 -5.89 -27.49 -28.11
N ASN A 862 -6.64 -26.95 -29.06
CA ASN A 862 -8.10 -26.89 -29.06
C ASN A 862 -8.75 -28.26 -29.43
#